data_ca7b4940a0cc44040c6c3f109dd1535f
#
_entry.id   ca7b4940a0cc44040c6c3f109dd1535f
#
_cell.length_a   1.000
_cell.length_b   1.000
_cell.length_c   1.000
_cell.angle_alpha   90.00
_cell.angle_beta   90.00
_cell.angle_gamma   90.00
#
_symmetry.space_group_name_H-M   'P 1'
#
loop_
_entity.id
_entity.type
_entity.pdbx_description
1 polymer ?
#
loop_
_entity_poly.entity_id
_entity_poly.type
_entity_poly.pdbx_seq_one_letter_code
_entity_poly.pdbx_strand_id
1 'polypeptide(L)'
;MAPEIPTDVDRRGYLAALAGTGAASLAGCSLLERGEDDATTAVEGARARELAERFAPTLYFDAGEKWFPTDPRRYETDREGSPVVDGFDALDGYSERYSEPESPPDPTLFYHVVEYDDSPLSVVQFWQYSAFDQFTTNFHWHDWEVLHVFVDTDSGAPQLHVASSHARAVPNNEFLDPDPDRTPALLVELGSHSNALSVNEQRQRFRRLPLEGLVADITNGSIDGIEALAELPIAYGLPRDEGGRLPFAFPELDGAPIHEDDRLPSVDRGDLLDESFVVRSFRALASPPSALPERETGLRFEHGGQGAPEADVEYDLVSTDELEHLTGFTGPQLRFEFSIPGFVEDAVAGHLTTTSVPWESPRYDNPAADISDPNHRAELAGRYDAIGEPAPASTIVASVTEATASDDAPTDEGVTTERSGVESVALLESDPEGVPTFGGGIAVLQGVPDGEHRLTINGAGLAPHSEAVSVRADEAVTPAGVDGEVPLVANEEAVKLEVDPRDADSELSALAIEDDFAGRLYDVPLSEPDAVYVHGSGAYTAEVRDVDDEVGATRVNPGDEGAIRLDDPRTGKASLATFLADIAEETAASIGAEVTDGDTDDTDGDTDDTDDGSSDGPRGSGRGSGGTDGLEGSENAVRGLRRALLAIAEAARRAAERAESGDREGADTALESVSTRLERAAERLAEARGALPPERARATERRLEGGRRRSEQAADAGKL
;
A
#
# COMPACT_ATOMS: atom_id res chain seq x y z
N MET A 1 19.81 -36.53 -16.05
CA MET A 1 19.14 -36.08 -17.28
C MET A 1 18.06 -35.17 -16.76
N ALA A 2 18.38 -33.89 -16.67
CA ALA A 2 17.38 -32.88 -16.33
C ALA A 2 16.51 -32.60 -17.57
N PRO A 3 15.21 -32.37 -17.44
CA PRO A 3 14.39 -31.97 -18.56
C PRO A 3 14.75 -30.54 -18.94
N GLU A 4 15.03 -30.34 -20.22
CA GLU A 4 15.18 -29.02 -20.82
C GLU A 4 13.81 -28.32 -20.76
N ILE A 5 13.78 -27.17 -20.11
CA ILE A 5 12.66 -26.23 -20.11
C ILE A 5 12.59 -25.61 -21.52
N PRO A 6 11.41 -25.59 -22.19
CA PRO A 6 11.28 -24.93 -23.47
C PRO A 6 11.38 -23.42 -23.29
N THR A 7 12.35 -22.82 -23.95
CA THR A 7 12.61 -21.36 -23.97
C THR A 7 11.76 -20.60 -24.99
N ASP A 8 10.52 -20.99 -25.20
CA ASP A 8 9.65 -20.30 -26.16
C ASP A 8 8.19 -20.42 -25.68
N VAL A 9 7.88 -19.73 -24.58
CA VAL A 9 6.53 -19.42 -24.19
C VAL A 9 6.31 -17.95 -24.51
N ASP A 10 5.56 -17.71 -25.59
CA ASP A 10 5.10 -16.41 -26.03
C ASP A 10 4.47 -15.67 -24.81
N ARG A 11 4.90 -14.43 -24.58
CA ARG A 11 4.44 -13.55 -23.49
C ARG A 11 2.92 -13.45 -23.43
N ARG A 12 2.23 -13.56 -24.59
CA ARG A 12 0.76 -13.67 -24.68
C ARG A 12 0.23 -15.01 -24.17
N GLY A 13 0.97 -16.09 -24.33
CA GLY A 13 0.61 -17.40 -23.82
C GLY A 13 0.76 -17.50 -22.29
N TYR A 14 1.71 -16.76 -21.71
CA TYR A 14 1.93 -16.69 -20.27
C TYR A 14 0.87 -15.80 -19.59
N LEU A 15 0.57 -14.65 -20.20
CA LEU A 15 -0.53 -13.77 -19.75
C LEU A 15 -1.90 -14.45 -19.92
N ALA A 16 -2.10 -15.26 -20.96
CA ALA A 16 -3.33 -16.04 -21.14
C ALA A 16 -3.41 -17.24 -20.18
N ALA A 17 -2.29 -17.75 -19.66
CA ALA A 17 -2.27 -18.81 -18.64
C ALA A 17 -2.49 -18.26 -17.23
N LEU A 18 -1.97 -17.06 -16.92
CA LEU A 18 -2.30 -16.31 -15.71
C LEU A 18 -3.74 -15.78 -15.75
N ALA A 19 -4.21 -15.32 -16.92
CA ALA A 19 -5.61 -14.98 -17.15
C ALA A 19 -6.57 -16.19 -17.08
N GLY A 20 -6.08 -17.41 -17.15
CA GLY A 20 -6.87 -18.64 -17.10
C GLY A 20 -7.05 -19.24 -15.71
N THR A 21 -6.21 -18.87 -14.75
CA THR A 21 -6.29 -19.40 -13.36
C THR A 21 -6.35 -18.29 -12.31
N GLY A 22 -5.88 -17.08 -12.61
CA GLY A 22 -5.98 -15.88 -11.77
C GLY A 22 -7.06 -14.90 -12.21
N ALA A 23 -7.65 -15.08 -13.39
CA ALA A 23 -8.67 -14.18 -13.95
C ALA A 23 -10.04 -14.22 -13.22
N ALA A 24 -10.18 -15.05 -12.20
CA ALA A 24 -11.37 -14.99 -11.35
C ALA A 24 -11.23 -13.91 -10.26
N SER A 25 -10.01 -13.52 -9.87
CA SER A 25 -9.74 -12.48 -8.88
C SER A 25 -9.18 -11.16 -9.46
N LEU A 26 -8.59 -11.19 -10.65
CA LEU A 26 -8.19 -9.97 -11.38
C LEU A 26 -9.30 -9.41 -12.30
N ALA A 27 -10.42 -10.08 -12.42
CA ALA A 27 -11.57 -9.63 -13.22
C ALA A 27 -12.52 -8.68 -12.46
N GLY A 28 -12.08 -8.14 -11.31
CA GLY A 28 -12.79 -7.08 -10.61
C GLY A 28 -12.79 -5.73 -11.35
N CYS A 29 -11.89 -5.59 -12.30
CA CYS A 29 -11.79 -4.38 -13.12
C CYS A 29 -12.77 -4.35 -14.24
N SER A 30 -13.99 -4.25 -14.18
CA SER A 30 -14.83 -4.02 -15.35
C SER A 30 -15.94 -5.01 -15.61
N LEU A 31 -16.44 -5.56 -14.58
CA LEU A 31 -17.82 -5.96 -14.66
C LEU A 31 -18.67 -4.96 -13.85
N LEU A 32 -18.46 -3.67 -14.04
CA LEU A 32 -19.63 -2.85 -14.31
C LEU A 32 -20.21 -3.48 -15.57
N GLU A 33 -21.16 -4.42 -15.39
CA GLU A 33 -21.95 -4.89 -16.50
C GLU A 33 -22.35 -3.63 -17.26
N ARG A 34 -21.92 -3.49 -18.51
CA ARG A 34 -22.54 -2.55 -19.44
C ARG A 34 -24.02 -2.83 -19.32
N GLY A 35 -24.73 -2.02 -18.56
CA GLY A 35 -26.17 -1.96 -18.76
C GLY A 35 -26.37 -1.68 -20.23
N GLU A 36 -27.32 -2.34 -20.89
CA GLU A 36 -27.67 -1.99 -22.27
C GLU A 36 -28.00 -0.48 -22.40
N ASP A 37 -28.14 0.23 -21.27
CA ASP A 37 -28.48 1.64 -21.15
C ASP A 37 -27.29 2.62 -21.22
N ASP A 38 -26.03 2.16 -21.02
CA ASP A 38 -24.82 3.01 -21.07
C ASP A 38 -24.12 2.98 -22.46
N ALA A 39 -24.82 2.63 -23.52
CA ALA A 39 -24.25 2.55 -24.86
C ALA A 39 -23.90 3.94 -25.38
N THR A 40 -22.67 4.09 -25.86
CA THR A 40 -22.14 5.31 -26.43
C THR A 40 -21.64 5.11 -27.85
N THR A 41 -21.65 6.17 -28.65
CA THR A 41 -21.10 6.18 -30.00
C THR A 41 -20.10 7.32 -30.12
N ALA A 42 -18.89 7.03 -30.63
CA ALA A 42 -17.88 8.05 -30.88
C ALA A 42 -18.33 9.06 -31.91
N VAL A 43 -18.09 10.35 -31.66
CA VAL A 43 -18.35 11.46 -32.54
C VAL A 43 -17.04 11.94 -33.15
N GLU A 44 -16.98 11.98 -34.48
CA GLU A 44 -15.77 12.33 -35.21
C GLU A 44 -15.92 13.65 -35.99
N GLY A 45 -14.77 14.12 -36.48
CA GLY A 45 -14.69 15.21 -37.45
C GLY A 45 -15.10 16.60 -36.92
N ALA A 46 -15.79 17.38 -37.72
CA ALA A 46 -16.05 18.81 -37.44
C ALA A 46 -16.92 19.03 -36.20
N ARG A 47 -17.86 18.11 -35.90
CA ARG A 47 -18.76 18.22 -34.74
C ARG A 47 -18.02 17.99 -33.44
N ALA A 48 -17.19 16.92 -33.39
CA ALA A 48 -16.37 16.66 -32.22
C ALA A 48 -15.44 17.83 -31.94
N ARG A 49 -14.79 18.35 -32.99
CA ARG A 49 -13.90 19.49 -32.88
C ARG A 49 -14.62 20.76 -32.36
N GLU A 50 -15.83 21.05 -32.87
CA GLU A 50 -16.62 22.22 -32.44
C GLU A 50 -16.95 22.12 -30.93
N LEU A 51 -17.35 20.96 -30.47
CA LEU A 51 -17.60 20.72 -29.03
C LEU A 51 -16.33 20.86 -28.21
N ALA A 52 -15.23 20.23 -28.65
CA ALA A 52 -13.95 20.32 -27.98
C ALA A 52 -13.43 21.78 -27.91
N GLU A 53 -13.44 22.52 -29.02
CA GLU A 53 -13.01 23.93 -29.02
C GLU A 53 -13.88 24.81 -28.10
N ARG A 54 -15.15 24.47 -27.95
CA ARG A 54 -16.06 25.21 -27.08
C ARG A 54 -15.79 25.03 -25.60
N PHE A 55 -15.47 23.83 -25.19
CA PHE A 55 -15.28 23.47 -23.79
C PHE A 55 -13.79 23.24 -23.41
N ALA A 56 -12.86 23.57 -24.31
CA ALA A 56 -11.43 23.42 -24.04
C ALA A 56 -11.05 24.11 -22.72
N PRO A 57 -10.47 23.36 -21.75
CA PRO A 57 -10.25 23.87 -20.41
C PRO A 57 -9.11 24.89 -20.34
N THR A 58 -9.14 25.76 -19.34
CA THR A 58 -7.97 26.52 -18.91
C THR A 58 -7.24 25.72 -17.84
N LEU A 59 -5.93 25.48 -18.02
CA LEU A 59 -5.11 24.79 -17.05
C LEU A 59 -4.21 25.76 -16.33
N TYR A 60 -4.08 25.57 -15.02
CA TYR A 60 -3.19 26.36 -14.16
C TYR A 60 -2.18 25.43 -13.49
N PHE A 61 -0.91 25.65 -13.77
CA PHE A 61 0.20 24.86 -13.22
C PHE A 61 0.92 25.61 -12.11
N ASP A 62 1.50 24.85 -11.17
CA ASP A 62 2.44 25.37 -10.17
C ASP A 62 3.71 25.88 -10.86
N ALA A 63 4.34 26.91 -10.29
CA ALA A 63 5.59 27.47 -10.80
C ALA A 63 6.76 26.49 -10.76
N GLY A 64 6.67 25.45 -9.95
CA GLY A 64 7.68 24.39 -9.83
C GLY A 64 7.46 23.20 -10.78
N GLU A 65 6.39 23.21 -11.58
CA GLU A 65 6.10 22.11 -12.52
C GLU A 65 7.18 21.99 -13.60
N LYS A 66 7.47 20.74 -13.99
CA LYS A 66 8.44 20.37 -15.01
C LYS A 66 7.82 19.56 -16.14
N TRP A 67 6.82 18.75 -15.85
CA TRP A 67 6.26 17.72 -16.74
C TRP A 67 4.90 18.14 -17.27
N PHE A 68 4.89 19.21 -18.09
CA PHE A 68 3.65 19.75 -18.68
C PHE A 68 3.05 18.79 -19.72
N PRO A 69 1.74 18.89 -20.00
CA PRO A 69 1.10 18.12 -21.05
C PRO A 69 1.79 18.29 -22.39
N THR A 70 2.09 17.19 -23.06
CA THR A 70 2.85 17.14 -24.33
C THR A 70 2.25 16.15 -25.31
N ASP A 71 2.74 16.17 -26.55
CA ASP A 71 2.34 15.22 -27.61
C ASP A 71 3.20 13.95 -27.57
N PRO A 72 2.67 12.79 -27.12
CA PRO A 72 3.45 11.55 -27.02
C PRO A 72 3.97 11.04 -28.39
N ARG A 73 3.33 11.42 -29.51
CA ARG A 73 3.80 11.03 -30.86
C ARG A 73 5.22 11.53 -31.17
N ARG A 74 5.70 12.52 -30.41
CA ARG A 74 7.07 13.05 -30.52
C ARG A 74 8.13 12.08 -29.98
N TYR A 75 7.69 11.11 -29.20
CA TYR A 75 8.53 10.13 -28.51
C TYR A 75 8.26 8.70 -29.03
N GLU A 76 7.53 8.58 -30.16
CA GLU A 76 7.25 7.30 -30.80
C GLU A 76 8.52 6.58 -31.20
N THR A 77 8.60 5.30 -30.88
CA THR A 77 9.68 4.39 -31.27
C THR A 77 9.11 3.09 -31.83
N ASP A 78 9.88 2.39 -32.65
CA ASP A 78 9.48 1.08 -33.18
C ASP A 78 10.04 -0.03 -32.29
N ARG A 79 9.17 -0.81 -31.70
CA ARG A 79 9.51 -2.00 -30.94
C ARG A 79 9.00 -3.24 -31.69
N GLU A 80 9.92 -3.98 -32.30
CA GLU A 80 9.61 -5.22 -33.04
C GLU A 80 8.57 -5.05 -34.18
N GLY A 81 8.54 -3.89 -34.81
CA GLY A 81 7.61 -3.56 -35.89
C GLY A 81 6.28 -2.97 -35.44
N SER A 82 6.16 -2.61 -34.18
CA SER A 82 5.00 -1.95 -33.59
C SER A 82 5.36 -0.55 -33.11
N PRO A 83 4.59 0.50 -33.46
CA PRO A 83 4.81 1.84 -32.95
C PRO A 83 4.34 1.92 -31.51
N VAL A 84 5.23 2.31 -30.60
CA VAL A 84 4.98 2.47 -29.17
C VAL A 84 5.60 3.76 -28.67
N VAL A 85 5.17 4.22 -27.52
CA VAL A 85 5.86 5.25 -26.73
C VAL A 85 6.51 4.56 -25.55
N ASP A 86 7.85 4.57 -25.47
CA ASP A 86 8.58 4.02 -24.34
C ASP A 86 8.81 5.09 -23.28
N GLY A 87 8.64 4.77 -22.00
CA GLY A 87 8.70 5.75 -20.91
C GLY A 87 10.06 6.43 -20.77
N PHE A 88 11.17 5.71 -20.97
CA PHE A 88 12.48 6.32 -20.96
C PHE A 88 12.67 7.26 -22.16
N ASP A 89 12.27 6.82 -23.37
CA ASP A 89 12.36 7.62 -24.57
C ASP A 89 11.50 8.89 -24.45
N ALA A 90 10.31 8.80 -23.83
CA ALA A 90 9.43 9.93 -23.60
C ALA A 90 10.01 10.93 -22.60
N LEU A 91 10.51 10.45 -21.45
CA LEU A 91 11.07 11.30 -20.42
C LEU A 91 12.37 11.98 -20.86
N ASP A 92 13.29 11.21 -21.45
CA ASP A 92 14.55 11.76 -21.97
C ASP A 92 14.31 12.74 -23.12
N GLY A 93 13.43 12.37 -24.07
CA GLY A 93 13.09 13.21 -25.21
C GLY A 93 12.31 14.48 -24.82
N TYR A 94 11.51 14.44 -23.76
CA TYR A 94 10.89 15.64 -23.19
C TYR A 94 11.95 16.54 -22.56
N SER A 95 12.82 15.98 -21.70
CA SER A 95 13.89 16.72 -21.01
C SER A 95 14.88 17.36 -21.97
N GLU A 96 15.30 16.65 -23.04
CA GLU A 96 16.16 17.21 -24.07
C GLU A 96 15.57 18.47 -24.73
N ARG A 97 14.24 18.54 -24.85
CA ARG A 97 13.51 19.63 -25.55
C ARG A 97 13.02 20.71 -24.60
N TYR A 98 12.94 20.42 -23.30
CA TYR A 98 12.50 21.38 -22.29
C TYR A 98 13.61 22.39 -22.01
N SER A 99 13.28 23.68 -22.14
CA SER A 99 14.26 24.75 -21.92
C SER A 99 13.86 25.75 -20.84
N GLU A 100 12.59 26.09 -20.78
CA GLU A 100 12.04 27.05 -19.84
C GLU A 100 10.54 26.83 -19.65
N PRO A 101 9.97 27.13 -18.48
CA PRO A 101 8.57 26.86 -18.19
C PRO A 101 7.57 27.49 -19.16
N GLU A 102 7.85 28.70 -19.67
CA GLU A 102 6.99 29.40 -20.63
C GLU A 102 7.09 28.81 -22.07
N SER A 103 7.94 27.83 -22.29
CA SER A 103 8.13 27.19 -23.59
C SER A 103 8.22 25.67 -23.43
N PRO A 104 7.21 25.00 -22.84
CA PRO A 104 7.23 23.54 -22.73
C PRO A 104 7.17 22.87 -24.10
N PRO A 105 7.73 21.65 -24.26
CA PRO A 105 7.69 20.94 -25.54
C PRO A 105 6.28 20.56 -25.98
N ASP A 106 5.88 21.02 -27.15
CA ASP A 106 4.64 20.66 -27.86
C ASP A 106 3.38 20.57 -26.96
N PRO A 107 3.00 21.64 -26.24
CA PRO A 107 1.88 21.60 -25.29
C PRO A 107 0.60 21.19 -26.01
N THR A 108 0.02 20.06 -25.60
CA THR A 108 -1.08 19.40 -26.31
C THR A 108 -2.09 18.82 -25.32
N LEU A 109 -3.38 19.06 -25.60
CA LEU A 109 -4.47 18.29 -25.04
C LEU A 109 -5.11 17.44 -26.12
N PHE A 110 -5.40 16.20 -25.77
CA PHE A 110 -6.18 15.33 -26.65
C PHE A 110 -7.65 15.40 -26.29
N TYR A 111 -8.51 15.27 -27.29
CA TYR A 111 -9.95 15.20 -27.07
C TYR A 111 -10.56 13.99 -27.75
N HIS A 112 -11.54 13.42 -27.08
CA HIS A 112 -12.47 12.44 -27.60
C HIS A 112 -13.89 12.87 -27.28
N VAL A 113 -14.85 12.56 -28.15
CA VAL A 113 -16.26 12.91 -27.92
C VAL A 113 -17.10 11.67 -28.13
N VAL A 114 -17.97 11.39 -27.18
CA VAL A 114 -18.98 10.34 -27.29
C VAL A 114 -20.37 10.91 -27.12
N GLU A 115 -21.37 10.33 -27.79
CA GLU A 115 -22.78 10.59 -27.59
C GLU A 115 -23.45 9.35 -27.00
N TYR A 116 -24.30 9.53 -26.00
CA TYR A 116 -25.14 8.45 -25.51
C TYR A 116 -26.27 8.15 -26.49
N ASP A 117 -26.46 6.88 -26.84
CA ASP A 117 -27.46 6.47 -27.79
C ASP A 117 -28.88 6.85 -27.33
N ASP A 118 -29.68 7.36 -28.25
CA ASP A 118 -31.05 7.82 -27.99
C ASP A 118 -31.20 8.93 -26.91
N SER A 119 -30.13 9.66 -26.61
CA SER A 119 -30.08 10.74 -25.62
C SER A 119 -29.50 12.02 -26.20
N PRO A 120 -29.90 13.22 -25.72
CA PRO A 120 -29.22 14.47 -26.06
C PRO A 120 -27.90 14.65 -25.33
N LEU A 121 -27.47 13.70 -24.53
CA LEU A 121 -26.25 13.78 -23.72
C LEU A 121 -25.02 13.37 -24.54
N SER A 122 -24.04 14.27 -24.61
CA SER A 122 -22.70 14.01 -25.14
C SER A 122 -21.65 14.26 -24.08
N VAL A 123 -20.51 13.63 -24.20
CA VAL A 123 -19.36 13.88 -23.32
C VAL A 123 -18.14 14.24 -24.12
N VAL A 124 -17.53 15.37 -23.79
CA VAL A 124 -16.22 15.76 -24.30
C VAL A 124 -15.20 15.34 -23.25
N GLN A 125 -14.28 14.46 -23.63
CA GLN A 125 -13.17 14.03 -22.81
C GLN A 125 -11.93 14.81 -23.23
N PHE A 126 -11.25 15.43 -22.29
CA PHE A 126 -9.97 16.10 -22.51
C PHE A 126 -8.89 15.31 -21.77
N TRP A 127 -7.93 14.77 -22.49
CA TRP A 127 -6.84 13.96 -21.98
C TRP A 127 -5.54 14.76 -21.95
N GLN A 128 -4.91 14.80 -20.81
CA GLN A 128 -3.59 15.39 -20.60
C GLN A 128 -2.59 14.24 -20.53
N TYR A 129 -1.54 14.32 -21.32
CA TYR A 129 -0.43 13.37 -21.28
C TYR A 129 0.82 14.06 -20.77
N SER A 130 1.38 13.57 -19.68
CA SER A 130 2.69 13.96 -19.16
C SER A 130 3.65 12.77 -19.23
N ALA A 131 4.92 13.04 -19.53
CA ALA A 131 5.89 11.97 -19.70
C ALA A 131 6.21 11.23 -18.40
N PHE A 132 5.98 11.89 -17.26
CA PHE A 132 6.32 11.36 -15.95
C PHE A 132 5.46 11.95 -14.84
N ASP A 133 4.96 11.11 -13.95
CA ASP A 133 4.35 11.47 -12.66
C ASP A 133 5.36 11.26 -11.53
N GLN A 134 5.54 12.26 -10.71
CA GLN A 134 6.38 12.18 -9.51
C GLN A 134 5.54 12.24 -8.22
N PHE A 135 4.50 11.42 -8.16
CA PHE A 135 3.58 11.36 -7.02
C PHE A 135 4.08 10.46 -5.88
N THR A 136 4.52 11.01 -4.79
CA THR A 136 5.01 10.33 -3.57
C THR A 136 5.83 9.07 -3.87
N THR A 137 5.33 7.87 -3.52
CA THR A 137 5.93 6.57 -3.85
C THR A 137 5.29 5.91 -5.09
N ASN A 138 4.30 6.56 -5.70
CA ASN A 138 3.59 6.07 -6.89
C ASN A 138 4.04 6.83 -8.16
N PHE A 139 5.31 7.18 -8.26
CA PHE A 139 5.81 7.81 -9.49
C PHE A 139 5.87 6.81 -10.63
N HIS A 140 5.44 7.25 -11.82
CA HIS A 140 5.34 6.38 -13.00
C HIS A 140 5.52 7.15 -14.32
N TRP A 141 5.73 6.37 -15.40
CA TRP A 141 5.77 6.88 -16.76
C TRP A 141 4.35 7.06 -17.29
N HIS A 142 4.22 7.91 -18.33
CA HIS A 142 2.99 8.01 -19.11
C HIS A 142 1.77 8.36 -18.28
N ASP A 143 1.85 9.45 -17.58
CA ASP A 143 0.74 9.94 -16.80
C ASP A 143 -0.37 10.52 -17.69
N TRP A 144 -1.58 10.01 -17.49
CA TRP A 144 -2.78 10.42 -18.21
C TRP A 144 -3.85 10.89 -17.26
N GLU A 145 -4.16 12.17 -17.35
CA GLU A 145 -5.24 12.79 -16.60
C GLU A 145 -6.41 13.15 -17.51
N VAL A 146 -7.65 13.10 -17.02
CA VAL A 146 -8.85 13.34 -17.82
C VAL A 146 -9.78 14.36 -17.20
N LEU A 147 -10.43 15.16 -18.07
CA LEU A 147 -11.61 15.94 -17.74
C LEU A 147 -12.75 15.49 -18.65
N HIS A 148 -13.85 15.03 -18.06
CA HIS A 148 -15.11 14.82 -18.75
C HIS A 148 -16.01 16.05 -18.61
N VAL A 149 -16.55 16.52 -19.74
CA VAL A 149 -17.55 17.57 -19.79
C VAL A 149 -18.83 16.95 -20.36
N PHE A 150 -19.79 16.66 -19.50
CA PHE A 150 -21.13 16.19 -19.91
C PHE A 150 -21.94 17.35 -20.40
N VAL A 151 -22.47 17.28 -21.64
CA VAL A 151 -23.13 18.36 -22.31
C VAL A 151 -24.50 17.91 -22.84
N ASP A 152 -25.53 18.62 -22.50
CA ASP A 152 -26.85 18.51 -23.17
C ASP A 152 -26.80 19.22 -24.51
N THR A 153 -26.83 18.46 -25.60
CA THR A 153 -26.65 19.00 -26.96
C THR A 153 -27.88 19.75 -27.49
N ASP A 154 -29.07 19.56 -26.91
CA ASP A 154 -30.28 20.29 -27.25
C ASP A 154 -30.25 21.73 -26.70
N SER A 155 -29.80 21.89 -25.46
CA SER A 155 -29.61 23.20 -24.82
C SER A 155 -28.22 23.79 -25.06
N GLY A 156 -27.24 22.93 -25.31
CA GLY A 156 -25.84 23.27 -25.38
C GLY A 156 -25.21 23.57 -24.01
N ALA A 157 -25.90 23.28 -22.89
CA ALA A 157 -25.41 23.57 -21.55
C ALA A 157 -24.63 22.39 -20.99
N PRO A 158 -23.49 22.65 -20.30
CA PRO A 158 -22.80 21.61 -19.54
C PRO A 158 -23.67 21.18 -18.36
N GLN A 159 -23.63 19.88 -18.02
CA GLN A 159 -24.44 19.28 -16.97
C GLN A 159 -23.60 18.84 -15.79
N LEU A 160 -22.40 18.34 -16.06
CA LEU A 160 -21.47 17.85 -15.05
C LEU A 160 -20.04 17.97 -15.59
N HIS A 161 -19.12 18.38 -14.76
CA HIS A 161 -17.69 18.22 -14.98
C HIS A 161 -17.17 17.14 -14.05
N VAL A 162 -16.33 16.24 -14.56
CA VAL A 162 -15.63 15.19 -13.79
C VAL A 162 -14.16 15.24 -14.18
N ALA A 163 -13.28 15.51 -13.22
CA ALA A 163 -11.84 15.56 -13.46
C ALA A 163 -11.14 14.54 -12.58
N SER A 164 -10.22 13.77 -13.15
CA SER A 164 -9.36 12.86 -12.38
C SER A 164 -8.61 13.62 -11.28
N SER A 165 -8.60 13.06 -10.08
CA SER A 165 -8.07 13.76 -8.91
C SER A 165 -7.66 12.76 -7.84
N HIS A 166 -6.57 13.02 -7.16
CA HIS A 166 -6.13 12.28 -5.98
C HIS A 166 -6.81 12.79 -4.70
N ALA A 167 -8.10 13.15 -4.77
CA ALA A 167 -8.86 13.58 -3.61
C ALA A 167 -9.01 12.46 -2.58
N ARG A 168 -9.04 12.81 -1.29
CA ARG A 168 -9.12 11.84 -0.21
C ARG A 168 -10.41 11.05 -0.14
N ALA A 169 -11.50 11.70 -0.53
CA ALA A 169 -12.83 11.14 -0.34
C ALA A 169 -13.35 10.43 -1.59
N VAL A 170 -12.93 10.88 -2.76
CA VAL A 170 -13.38 10.37 -4.06
C VAL A 170 -12.21 10.45 -5.05
N PRO A 171 -12.09 9.49 -5.97
CA PRO A 171 -11.00 9.48 -6.94
C PRO A 171 -11.10 10.60 -7.98
N ASN A 172 -12.27 11.19 -8.16
CA ASN A 172 -12.52 12.25 -9.11
C ASN A 172 -13.07 13.51 -8.44
N ASN A 173 -12.68 14.65 -8.97
CA ASN A 173 -13.22 15.94 -8.58
C ASN A 173 -14.39 16.30 -9.49
N GLU A 174 -15.58 16.48 -8.93
CA GLU A 174 -16.81 16.59 -9.69
C GLU A 174 -17.58 17.87 -9.38
N PHE A 175 -18.19 18.46 -10.39
CA PHE A 175 -19.03 19.64 -10.25
C PHE A 175 -20.30 19.53 -11.09
N LEU A 176 -21.45 19.43 -10.42
CA LEU A 176 -22.77 19.35 -11.04
C LEU A 176 -23.29 20.76 -11.37
N ASP A 177 -23.98 20.88 -12.51
CA ASP A 177 -24.56 22.14 -12.99
C ASP A 177 -23.58 23.30 -13.12
N PRO A 178 -22.44 23.11 -13.84
CA PRO A 178 -21.48 24.18 -14.04
C PRO A 178 -22.12 25.35 -14.85
N ASP A 179 -21.63 26.55 -14.60
CA ASP A 179 -22.11 27.77 -15.30
C ASP A 179 -21.85 27.63 -16.81
N PRO A 180 -22.90 27.70 -17.66
CA PRO A 180 -22.76 27.50 -19.09
C PRO A 180 -21.95 28.60 -19.81
N ASP A 181 -21.77 29.76 -19.16
CA ASP A 181 -21.00 30.87 -19.70
C ASP A 181 -19.49 30.80 -19.32
N ARG A 182 -19.07 29.74 -18.57
CA ARG A 182 -17.67 29.55 -18.15
C ARG A 182 -17.02 28.38 -18.84
N THR A 183 -15.75 28.55 -19.17
CA THR A 183 -14.89 27.48 -19.59
C THR A 183 -14.43 26.69 -18.34
N PRO A 184 -14.34 25.34 -18.40
CA PRO A 184 -13.75 24.56 -17.32
C PRO A 184 -12.37 25.09 -16.98
N ALA A 185 -12.07 25.16 -15.68
CA ALA A 185 -10.76 25.58 -15.20
C ALA A 185 -10.23 24.55 -14.23
N LEU A 186 -9.00 24.11 -14.46
CA LEU A 186 -8.32 23.08 -13.68
C LEU A 186 -7.07 23.66 -13.02
N LEU A 187 -6.91 23.43 -11.73
CA LEU A 187 -5.61 23.51 -11.08
C LEU A 187 -4.96 22.14 -11.15
N VAL A 188 -3.82 22.07 -11.83
CA VAL A 188 -3.08 20.85 -12.02
C VAL A 188 -2.04 20.73 -10.90
N GLU A 189 -2.11 19.66 -10.15
CA GLU A 189 -1.23 19.45 -8.99
C GLU A 189 0.21 19.22 -9.42
N LEU A 190 1.14 19.82 -8.69
CA LEU A 190 2.56 19.70 -8.95
C LEU A 190 3.02 18.25 -8.94
N GLY A 191 3.58 17.81 -10.05
CA GLY A 191 4.25 16.51 -10.23
C GLY A 191 3.35 15.30 -10.33
N SER A 192 2.08 15.37 -9.88
CA SER A 192 1.10 14.28 -10.00
C SER A 192 0.04 14.55 -11.07
N HIS A 193 -0.02 15.75 -11.56
CA HIS A 193 -0.96 16.27 -12.54
C HIS A 193 -2.44 16.05 -12.21
N SER A 194 -2.74 15.55 -11.00
CA SER A 194 -4.11 15.42 -10.48
C SER A 194 -4.87 16.74 -10.66
N ASN A 195 -6.10 16.66 -11.14
CA ASN A 195 -6.89 17.83 -11.49
C ASN A 195 -7.81 18.27 -10.35
N ALA A 196 -7.80 19.54 -10.03
CA ALA A 196 -8.79 20.17 -9.18
C ALA A 196 -9.66 21.15 -9.96
N LEU A 197 -10.97 20.88 -10.01
CA LEU A 197 -11.93 21.79 -10.63
C LEU A 197 -12.03 23.09 -9.86
N SER A 198 -11.96 24.18 -10.57
CA SER A 198 -12.15 25.51 -10.02
C SER A 198 -13.51 26.08 -10.41
N VAL A 199 -14.18 26.67 -9.44
CA VAL A 199 -15.58 27.11 -9.56
C VAL A 199 -15.79 28.62 -9.46
N ASN A 200 -14.76 29.41 -9.17
CA ASN A 200 -14.91 30.86 -9.03
C ASN A 200 -14.35 31.65 -10.24
N GLU A 201 -14.69 32.93 -10.34
CA GLU A 201 -14.30 33.83 -11.45
C GLU A 201 -12.90 34.40 -11.31
N GLN A 202 -12.27 34.23 -10.18
CA GLN A 202 -10.97 34.83 -9.92
C GLN A 202 -9.85 33.98 -10.51
N ARG A 203 -8.69 34.60 -10.78
CA ARG A 203 -7.50 33.86 -11.16
C ARG A 203 -7.20 32.81 -10.09
N GLN A 204 -7.03 31.57 -10.52
CA GLN A 204 -6.76 30.46 -9.64
C GLN A 204 -5.38 30.58 -9.01
N ARG A 205 -5.25 30.06 -7.79
CA ARG A 205 -3.99 30.01 -7.07
C ARG A 205 -3.94 28.75 -6.21
N PHE A 206 -2.82 28.12 -6.19
CA PHE A 206 -2.57 27.09 -5.20
C PHE A 206 -2.47 27.72 -3.81
N ARG A 207 -3.20 27.18 -2.87
CA ARG A 207 -3.16 27.59 -1.47
C ARG A 207 -2.81 26.44 -0.59
N ARG A 208 -1.96 26.74 0.39
CA ARG A 208 -1.69 25.78 1.46
C ARG A 208 -2.90 25.73 2.39
N LEU A 209 -3.44 24.53 2.59
CA LEU A 209 -4.49 24.24 3.54
C LEU A 209 -3.90 23.42 4.72
N PRO A 210 -4.43 23.51 5.94
CA PRO A 210 -5.60 24.31 6.32
C PRO A 210 -5.30 25.81 6.40
N LEU A 211 -6.19 26.61 5.85
CA LEU A 211 -6.25 28.03 6.22
C LEU A 211 -6.86 28.08 7.61
N GLU A 212 -6.24 28.76 8.55
CA GLU A 212 -6.63 28.92 9.95
C GLU A 212 -8.05 28.42 10.30
N GLY A 213 -8.20 27.10 10.61
CA GLY A 213 -9.46 26.50 11.05
C GLY A 213 -10.38 25.95 9.95
N LEU A 214 -10.01 26.02 8.68
CA LEU A 214 -10.71 25.32 7.58
C LEU A 214 -10.08 23.96 7.31
N VAL A 215 -10.94 22.95 7.14
CA VAL A 215 -10.53 21.59 6.81
C VAL A 215 -9.97 21.57 5.38
N ALA A 216 -8.91 20.85 5.21
CA ALA A 216 -8.09 20.86 4.04
C ALA A 216 -8.70 20.21 2.81
N ASP A 217 -9.67 19.41 2.90
CA ASP A 217 -10.26 18.66 1.79
C ASP A 217 -11.66 19.20 1.47
N ILE A 218 -11.74 19.97 0.41
CA ILE A 218 -12.97 20.57 -0.02
C ILE A 218 -13.49 19.77 -1.18
N THR A 219 -14.34 18.80 -0.90
CA THR A 219 -15.10 18.06 -1.89
C THR A 219 -16.41 18.78 -2.25
N ASN A 220 -17.00 18.40 -3.35
CA ASN A 220 -18.17 19.03 -3.97
C ASN A 220 -19.32 19.39 -3.00
N GLY A 221 -19.59 18.58 -2.00
CA GLY A 221 -20.69 18.82 -1.04
C GLY A 221 -20.53 20.02 -0.11
N SER A 222 -19.36 20.68 -0.11
CA SER A 222 -19.06 21.83 0.75
C SER A 222 -18.86 23.14 -0.02
N ILE A 223 -18.95 23.11 -1.34
CA ILE A 223 -18.59 24.20 -2.23
C ILE A 223 -19.46 25.43 -2.04
N ASP A 224 -20.77 25.26 -2.07
CA ASP A 224 -21.72 26.38 -1.95
C ASP A 224 -21.55 27.18 -0.66
N GLY A 225 -21.16 26.49 0.43
CA GLY A 225 -20.87 27.13 1.69
C GLY A 225 -19.56 27.90 1.71
N ILE A 226 -18.62 27.50 0.87
CA ILE A 226 -17.26 28.06 0.80
C ILE A 226 -17.18 29.16 -0.23
N GLU A 227 -17.84 29.06 -1.37
CA GLU A 227 -18.00 30.17 -2.31
C GLU A 227 -18.62 31.40 -1.65
N ALA A 228 -19.58 31.21 -0.75
CA ALA A 228 -20.17 32.29 0.02
C ALA A 228 -19.20 32.94 1.03
N LEU A 229 -18.16 32.25 1.44
CA LEU A 229 -17.11 32.76 2.33
C LEU A 229 -15.92 33.34 1.57
N ALA A 230 -15.83 33.11 0.27
CA ALA A 230 -14.57 33.27 -0.42
C ALA A 230 -14.69 34.10 -1.68
N GLU A 231 -14.31 35.28 -1.55
CA GLU A 231 -13.55 35.97 -2.58
C GLU A 231 -12.19 35.24 -2.81
N LEU A 232 -12.08 33.96 -2.47
CA LEU A 232 -10.83 33.19 -2.48
C LEU A 232 -10.89 32.18 -3.61
N PRO A 233 -9.91 32.13 -4.50
CA PRO A 233 -9.76 31.03 -5.45
C PRO A 233 -9.50 29.73 -4.67
N ILE A 234 -10.36 28.73 -4.88
CA ILE A 234 -10.30 27.45 -4.18
C ILE A 234 -10.11 26.35 -5.20
N ALA A 235 -9.17 25.47 -4.93
CA ALA A 235 -8.97 24.23 -5.65
C ALA A 235 -9.44 23.05 -4.79
N TYR A 236 -10.03 22.06 -5.45
CA TYR A 236 -10.53 20.86 -4.80
C TYR A 236 -9.59 19.68 -5.00
N GLY A 237 -9.54 18.81 -4.03
CA GLY A 237 -8.90 17.54 -4.17
C GLY A 237 -7.38 17.56 -4.28
N LEU A 238 -6.73 18.59 -3.72
CA LEU A 238 -5.27 18.68 -3.65
C LEU A 238 -4.76 18.36 -2.25
N PRO A 239 -4.71 17.09 -1.83
CA PRO A 239 -4.37 16.72 -0.46
C PRO A 239 -2.98 17.16 -0.04
N ARG A 240 -2.03 17.32 -0.98
CA ARG A 240 -0.67 17.77 -0.69
C ARG A 240 -0.55 19.24 -0.35
N ASP A 241 -1.52 20.05 -0.72
CA ASP A 241 -1.55 21.46 -0.35
C ASP A 241 -2.06 21.71 1.06
N GLU A 242 -2.38 20.67 1.81
CA GLU A 242 -2.87 20.75 3.19
C GLU A 242 -1.81 21.12 4.22
N GLY A 243 -0.60 21.34 3.86
CA GLY A 243 0.50 21.69 4.77
C GLY A 243 0.90 20.56 5.73
N GLY A 244 2.20 20.42 5.95
CA GLY A 244 2.73 19.39 6.85
C GLY A 244 2.82 17.98 6.25
N ARG A 245 2.34 17.76 5.04
CA ARG A 245 2.51 16.53 4.30
C ARG A 245 3.78 16.53 3.49
N LEU A 246 4.31 15.34 3.30
CA LEU A 246 5.50 15.11 2.49
C LEU A 246 5.05 14.66 1.11
N PRO A 247 5.14 15.52 0.11
CA PRO A 247 4.48 15.26 -1.16
C PRO A 247 5.14 14.17 -2.00
N PHE A 248 6.45 13.96 -1.87
CA PHE A 248 7.17 13.13 -2.84
C PHE A 248 8.26 12.27 -2.20
N ALA A 249 8.49 11.08 -2.77
CA ALA A 249 9.73 10.35 -2.64
C ALA A 249 10.70 10.78 -3.76
N PHE A 250 12.00 10.67 -3.53
CA PHE A 250 12.96 10.88 -4.61
C PHE A 250 12.92 9.67 -5.55
N PRO A 251 12.70 9.86 -6.87
CA PRO A 251 12.58 8.74 -7.79
C PRO A 251 13.88 7.94 -7.88
N GLU A 252 13.81 6.66 -7.61
CA GLU A 252 14.91 5.70 -7.73
C GLU A 252 14.46 4.50 -8.56
N LEU A 253 15.34 3.97 -9.36
CA LEU A 253 15.16 2.74 -10.12
C LEU A 253 16.26 1.76 -9.70
N ASP A 254 15.90 0.54 -9.29
CA ASP A 254 16.85 -0.47 -8.83
C ASP A 254 17.80 0.03 -7.71
N GLY A 255 17.33 0.93 -6.86
CA GLY A 255 18.09 1.50 -5.73
C GLY A 255 19.06 2.62 -6.11
N ALA A 256 19.00 3.12 -7.34
CA ALA A 256 19.75 4.29 -7.80
C ALA A 256 18.81 5.42 -8.21
N PRO A 257 19.19 6.69 -8.00
CA PRO A 257 18.40 7.83 -8.44
C PRO A 257 18.13 7.76 -9.97
N ILE A 258 16.88 8.00 -10.37
CA ILE A 258 16.46 7.86 -11.77
C ILE A 258 17.29 8.70 -12.76
N HIS A 259 17.74 9.89 -12.35
CA HIS A 259 18.59 10.77 -13.18
C HIS A 259 20.03 10.26 -13.35
N GLU A 260 20.43 9.18 -12.68
CA GLU A 260 21.72 8.51 -12.88
C GLU A 260 21.62 7.30 -13.84
N ASP A 261 20.41 7.01 -14.36
CA ASP A 261 20.21 5.92 -15.31
C ASP A 261 20.76 6.28 -16.71
N ASP A 262 21.59 5.41 -17.27
CA ASP A 262 22.22 5.60 -18.59
C ASP A 262 21.21 5.79 -19.74
N ARG A 263 19.94 5.40 -19.54
CA ARG A 263 18.83 5.56 -20.51
C ARG A 263 18.23 6.96 -20.49
N LEU A 264 18.59 7.80 -19.52
CA LEU A 264 18.08 9.14 -19.31
C LEU A 264 19.20 10.21 -19.39
N PRO A 265 20.00 10.25 -20.46
CA PRO A 265 21.15 11.16 -20.54
C PRO A 265 20.78 12.65 -20.54
N SER A 266 19.52 12.99 -20.81
CA SER A 266 19.02 14.38 -20.86
C SER A 266 18.31 14.80 -19.57
N VAL A 267 18.14 13.88 -18.61
CA VAL A 267 17.45 14.15 -17.33
C VAL A 267 18.50 14.45 -16.26
N ASP A 268 18.54 15.70 -15.84
CA ASP A 268 19.39 16.12 -14.71
C ASP A 268 18.61 16.10 -13.39
N ARG A 269 19.30 16.03 -12.25
CA ARG A 269 18.70 16.14 -10.92
C ARG A 269 17.82 17.39 -10.76
N GLY A 270 18.16 18.49 -11.43
CA GLY A 270 17.42 19.74 -11.41
C GLY A 270 16.10 19.70 -12.17
N ASP A 271 15.88 18.67 -13.00
CA ASP A 271 14.62 18.45 -13.72
C ASP A 271 13.59 17.74 -12.86
N LEU A 272 14.03 17.07 -11.81
CA LEU A 272 13.17 16.47 -10.79
C LEU A 272 12.69 17.54 -9.81
N LEU A 273 11.64 17.22 -9.05
CA LEU A 273 11.14 18.13 -8.02
C LEU A 273 12.20 18.43 -6.97
N ASP A 274 12.16 19.67 -6.44
CA ASP A 274 13.12 20.15 -5.45
C ASP A 274 13.14 19.25 -4.22
N GLU A 275 14.34 19.00 -3.69
CA GLU A 275 14.54 18.15 -2.51
C GLU A 275 13.80 18.61 -1.26
N SER A 276 13.38 19.87 -1.20
CA SER A 276 12.56 20.39 -0.09
C SER A 276 11.17 19.73 -0.03
N PHE A 277 10.73 19.11 -1.12
CA PHE A 277 9.50 18.33 -1.20
C PHE A 277 9.72 16.82 -1.01
N VAL A 278 10.96 16.35 -0.87
CA VAL A 278 11.32 14.94 -0.95
C VAL A 278 11.56 14.33 0.43
N VAL A 279 11.00 13.15 0.64
CA VAL A 279 11.26 12.28 1.78
C VAL A 279 12.26 11.20 1.37
N ARG A 280 13.36 11.05 2.11
CA ARG A 280 14.43 10.13 1.76
C ARG A 280 14.41 8.80 2.52
N SER A 281 13.85 8.80 3.72
CA SER A 281 13.73 7.59 4.53
C SER A 281 12.69 7.77 5.62
N PHE A 282 12.12 6.67 6.09
CA PHE A 282 11.19 6.65 7.22
C PHE A 282 11.75 7.34 8.47
N ARG A 283 13.00 7.12 8.81
CA ARG A 283 13.63 7.78 9.98
C ARG A 283 13.81 9.29 9.82
N ALA A 284 13.94 9.76 8.59
CA ALA A 284 13.97 11.18 8.30
C ALA A 284 12.59 11.86 8.45
N LEU A 285 11.52 11.06 8.55
CA LEU A 285 10.12 11.46 8.63
C LEU A 285 9.60 11.64 10.06
N ALA A 286 10.41 11.43 11.08
CA ALA A 286 10.01 11.58 12.48
C ALA A 286 9.37 12.94 12.79
N SER A 287 9.51 13.90 11.89
CA SER A 287 8.80 15.19 11.90
C SER A 287 8.65 15.69 10.48
N PRO A 288 7.44 15.70 9.91
CA PRO A 288 7.20 16.35 8.62
C PRO A 288 7.74 17.79 8.66
N PRO A 289 8.27 18.32 7.55
CA PRO A 289 8.69 19.69 7.47
C PRO A 289 7.53 20.60 7.92
N SER A 290 7.77 21.41 8.92
CA SER A 290 6.76 22.34 9.45
C SER A 290 6.43 23.49 8.48
N ALA A 291 7.18 23.60 7.38
CA ALA A 291 7.00 24.60 6.35
C ALA A 291 7.42 24.05 4.98
N LEU A 292 6.46 23.61 4.20
CA LEU A 292 6.65 23.45 2.75
C LEU A 292 6.65 24.83 2.09
N PRO A 293 7.36 25.00 0.95
CA PRO A 293 7.29 26.23 0.18
C PRO A 293 5.84 26.58 -0.18
N GLU A 294 5.52 27.87 -0.18
CA GLU A 294 4.24 28.30 -0.76
C GLU A 294 4.23 27.96 -2.25
N ARG A 295 3.17 27.32 -2.69
CA ARG A 295 2.92 27.07 -4.10
C ARG A 295 2.11 28.21 -4.67
N GLU A 296 2.47 28.63 -5.86
CA GLU A 296 1.77 29.69 -6.60
C GLU A 296 1.41 29.16 -7.98
N THR A 297 0.27 29.63 -8.52
CA THR A 297 -0.05 29.42 -9.93
C THR A 297 1.02 30.08 -10.77
N GLY A 298 1.84 29.26 -11.44
CA GLY A 298 2.96 29.71 -12.24
C GLY A 298 2.56 30.04 -13.66
N LEU A 299 1.95 29.10 -14.36
CA LEU A 299 1.59 29.20 -15.77
C LEU A 299 0.12 28.93 -16.01
N ARG A 300 -0.45 29.70 -16.95
CA ARG A 300 -1.78 29.53 -17.46
C ARG A 300 -1.73 29.05 -18.91
N PHE A 301 -2.30 27.88 -19.15
CA PHE A 301 -2.41 27.26 -20.46
C PHE A 301 -3.81 27.43 -20.99
N GLU A 302 -3.97 27.86 -22.25
CA GLU A 302 -5.25 27.99 -22.93
C GLU A 302 -5.15 27.50 -24.37
N HIS A 303 -6.29 27.07 -24.93
CA HIS A 303 -6.37 26.73 -26.33
C HIS A 303 -6.28 28.00 -27.22
N GLY A 304 -5.34 28.01 -28.17
CA GLY A 304 -5.07 29.17 -29.04
C GLY A 304 -6.26 29.67 -29.87
N GLY A 305 -7.29 28.84 -30.08
CA GLY A 305 -8.52 29.19 -30.80
C GLY A 305 -9.48 30.08 -30.01
N GLN A 306 -9.35 30.22 -28.71
CA GLN A 306 -10.29 30.97 -27.85
C GLN A 306 -9.97 32.47 -27.75
N GLY A 307 -8.84 32.90 -28.33
CA GLY A 307 -8.48 34.32 -28.37
C GLY A 307 -8.14 34.90 -26.99
N ALA A 308 -7.52 34.09 -26.13
CA ALA A 308 -7.21 34.40 -24.75
C ALA A 308 -5.99 35.34 -24.64
N PRO A 309 -6.18 36.61 -24.26
CA PRO A 309 -5.08 37.57 -24.17
C PRO A 309 -4.19 37.38 -22.94
N GLU A 310 -4.48 36.41 -22.09
CA GLU A 310 -3.81 36.21 -20.79
C GLU A 310 -3.15 34.84 -20.65
N ALA A 311 -3.12 34.02 -21.70
CA ALA A 311 -2.38 32.74 -21.67
C ALA A 311 -0.88 32.98 -21.63
N ASP A 312 -0.21 32.29 -20.72
CA ASP A 312 1.25 32.23 -20.71
C ASP A 312 1.75 31.24 -21.76
N VAL A 313 0.97 30.14 -21.98
CA VAL A 313 1.24 29.09 -22.96
C VAL A 313 -0.04 28.77 -23.73
N GLU A 314 0.04 28.68 -25.06
CA GLU A 314 -1.03 28.16 -25.92
C GLU A 314 -0.81 26.66 -26.15
N TYR A 315 -1.85 25.83 -25.98
CA TYR A 315 -1.80 24.40 -26.29
C TYR A 315 -2.60 24.07 -27.55
N ASP A 316 -2.14 23.04 -28.24
CA ASP A 316 -2.83 22.44 -29.37
C ASP A 316 -3.92 21.46 -28.88
N LEU A 317 -5.08 21.48 -29.57
CA LEU A 317 -6.18 20.57 -29.32
C LEU A 317 -6.24 19.53 -30.43
N VAL A 318 -5.97 18.26 -30.09
CA VAL A 318 -5.77 17.16 -31.05
C VAL A 318 -6.77 16.04 -30.77
N SER A 319 -7.39 15.45 -31.83
CA SER A 319 -8.23 14.27 -31.67
C SER A 319 -7.41 13.05 -31.21
N THR A 320 -7.97 12.23 -30.32
CA THR A 320 -7.38 10.93 -29.95
C THR A 320 -7.24 9.98 -31.12
N ASP A 321 -8.01 10.16 -32.22
CA ASP A 321 -7.85 9.39 -33.48
C ASP A 321 -6.41 9.45 -34.03
N GLU A 322 -5.71 10.53 -33.74
CA GLU A 322 -4.31 10.71 -34.16
C GLU A 322 -3.33 9.78 -33.39
N LEU A 323 -3.78 9.15 -32.31
CA LEU A 323 -3.01 8.22 -31.48
C LEU A 323 -3.34 6.74 -31.76
N GLU A 324 -4.39 6.44 -32.54
CA GLU A 324 -4.84 5.05 -32.79
C GLU A 324 -3.79 4.15 -33.46
N HIS A 325 -2.78 4.73 -34.10
CA HIS A 325 -1.68 3.97 -34.67
C HIS A 325 -0.68 3.45 -33.64
N LEU A 326 -0.66 4.02 -32.41
CA LEU A 326 0.19 3.57 -31.33
C LEU A 326 -0.37 2.27 -30.74
N THR A 327 0.49 1.27 -30.62
CA THR A 327 0.11 -0.06 -30.11
C THR A 327 0.33 -0.22 -28.62
N GLY A 328 0.90 0.79 -27.97
CA GLY A 328 1.07 0.79 -26.51
C GLY A 328 1.99 1.90 -26.01
N PHE A 329 1.84 2.16 -24.74
CA PHE A 329 2.78 2.92 -23.93
C PHE A 329 3.56 1.92 -23.09
N THR A 330 4.88 1.94 -23.14
CA THR A 330 5.73 0.91 -22.56
C THR A 330 6.81 1.53 -21.68
N GLY A 331 7.38 0.74 -20.82
CA GLY A 331 8.48 1.15 -19.94
C GLY A 331 8.52 0.25 -18.71
N PRO A 332 9.63 0.21 -17.98
CA PRO A 332 9.65 -0.44 -16.69
C PRO A 332 8.77 0.36 -15.75
N GLN A 333 8.04 -0.32 -14.97
CA GLN A 333 7.17 0.32 -14.01
C GLN A 333 7.95 0.77 -12.80
N LEU A 334 7.72 2.00 -12.42
CA LEU A 334 8.37 2.62 -11.29
C LEU A 334 7.39 2.65 -10.12
N ARG A 335 7.65 1.92 -9.17
CA ARG A 335 7.37 1.96 -7.75
C ARG A 335 5.98 2.35 -7.25
N PHE A 336 4.99 1.53 -7.53
CA PHE A 336 4.19 1.11 -6.40
C PHE A 336 4.75 -0.26 -5.97
N GLU A 337 5.41 -0.35 -4.82
CA GLU A 337 5.94 -1.60 -4.32
C GLU A 337 4.80 -2.48 -3.81
N PHE A 338 4.85 -3.78 -4.09
CA PHE A 338 3.83 -4.73 -3.69
C PHE A 338 4.37 -5.74 -2.67
N SER A 339 3.53 -6.09 -1.71
CA SER A 339 3.82 -7.14 -0.74
C SER A 339 3.40 -8.51 -1.27
N ILE A 340 3.99 -8.93 -2.37
CA ILE A 340 3.75 -10.22 -3.03
C ILE A 340 5.08 -10.94 -3.26
N PRO A 341 5.09 -12.29 -3.46
CA PRO A 341 6.33 -13.00 -3.77
C PRO A 341 7.02 -12.41 -4.99
N GLY A 342 8.36 -12.22 -4.91
CA GLY A 342 9.14 -11.52 -5.93
C GLY A 342 9.00 -12.05 -7.36
N PHE A 343 8.67 -13.35 -7.54
CA PHE A 343 8.41 -13.92 -8.86
C PHE A 343 7.05 -13.52 -9.49
N VAL A 344 6.18 -12.86 -8.71
CA VAL A 344 4.87 -12.35 -9.17
C VAL A 344 4.89 -10.83 -9.29
N GLU A 345 5.79 -10.16 -8.59
CA GLU A 345 5.87 -8.71 -8.45
C GLU A 345 5.97 -7.99 -9.80
N ASP A 346 6.87 -8.46 -10.68
CA ASP A 346 7.01 -7.88 -12.03
C ASP A 346 5.73 -7.98 -12.87
N ALA A 347 4.96 -9.05 -12.69
CA ALA A 347 3.72 -9.26 -13.44
C ALA A 347 2.60 -8.35 -12.92
N VAL A 348 2.50 -8.16 -11.61
CA VAL A 348 1.51 -7.28 -10.97
C VAL A 348 1.87 -5.82 -11.23
N ALA A 349 3.13 -5.44 -11.01
CA ALA A 349 3.62 -4.11 -11.35
C ALA A 349 3.36 -3.78 -12.83
N GLY A 350 3.67 -4.73 -13.73
CA GLY A 350 3.39 -4.58 -15.15
C GLY A 350 1.91 -4.40 -15.49
N HIS A 351 0.99 -4.95 -14.70
CA HIS A 351 -0.44 -4.81 -14.93
C HIS A 351 -0.99 -3.47 -14.42
N LEU A 352 -0.55 -3.03 -13.24
CA LEU A 352 -1.10 -1.87 -12.55
C LEU A 352 -0.49 -0.54 -12.99
N THR A 353 0.73 -0.58 -13.45
CA THR A 353 1.51 0.61 -13.74
C THR A 353 1.92 0.74 -15.21
N THR A 354 1.76 -0.31 -16.04
CA THR A 354 1.90 -0.17 -17.49
C THR A 354 0.62 0.43 -18.01
N THR A 355 0.66 1.68 -18.36
CA THR A 355 -0.47 2.33 -19.00
C THR A 355 -0.81 1.60 -20.29
N SER A 356 -1.97 0.92 -20.28
CA SER A 356 -2.67 0.65 -21.52
C SER A 356 -2.96 1.99 -22.21
N VAL A 357 -3.14 1.96 -23.49
CA VAL A 357 -3.61 3.14 -24.21
C VAL A 357 -4.93 3.62 -23.56
N PRO A 358 -5.10 4.91 -23.23
CA PRO A 358 -6.26 5.40 -22.49
C PRO A 358 -7.60 5.02 -23.12
N TRP A 359 -7.67 5.00 -24.45
CA TRP A 359 -8.88 4.66 -25.21
C TRP A 359 -9.30 3.19 -25.14
N GLU A 360 -8.52 2.31 -24.56
CA GLU A 360 -8.92 0.95 -24.18
C GLU A 360 -9.52 0.90 -22.77
N SER A 361 -9.46 2.01 -22.03
CA SER A 361 -10.03 2.12 -20.69
C SER A 361 -11.57 2.24 -20.73
N PRO A 362 -12.29 1.69 -19.76
CA PRO A 362 -13.73 1.92 -19.57
C PRO A 362 -14.11 3.40 -19.50
N ARG A 363 -13.24 4.26 -19.01
CA ARG A 363 -13.41 5.73 -19.00
C ARG A 363 -13.58 6.31 -20.39
N TYR A 364 -12.92 5.73 -21.38
CA TYR A 364 -12.97 6.19 -22.76
C TYR A 364 -14.30 5.83 -23.43
N ASP A 365 -14.75 4.57 -23.23
CA ASP A 365 -15.96 4.05 -23.83
C ASP A 365 -17.23 4.50 -23.10
N ASN A 366 -17.19 4.59 -21.75
CA ASN A 366 -18.33 4.95 -20.92
C ASN A 366 -17.95 5.97 -19.83
N PRO A 367 -17.95 7.26 -20.17
CA PRO A 367 -17.56 8.32 -19.23
C PRO A 367 -18.39 8.38 -17.94
N ALA A 368 -19.62 7.87 -17.96
CA ALA A 368 -20.46 7.83 -16.75
C ALA A 368 -19.92 6.86 -15.70
N ALA A 369 -19.12 5.87 -16.11
CA ALA A 369 -18.44 4.97 -15.17
C ALA A 369 -17.42 5.70 -14.30
N ASP A 370 -16.92 6.85 -14.76
CA ASP A 370 -15.94 7.68 -14.06
C ASP A 370 -16.58 8.68 -13.07
N ILE A 371 -17.91 8.73 -13.00
CA ILE A 371 -18.59 9.53 -11.97
C ILE A 371 -18.49 8.79 -10.65
N SER A 372 -17.64 9.31 -9.75
CA SER A 372 -17.35 8.70 -8.44
C SER A 372 -18.34 9.09 -7.35
N ASP A 373 -19.00 10.27 -7.45
CA ASP A 373 -20.06 10.66 -6.52
C ASP A 373 -21.41 10.04 -6.93
N PRO A 374 -21.96 9.10 -6.13
CA PRO A 374 -23.21 8.43 -6.45
C PRO A 374 -24.40 9.39 -6.49
N ASN A 375 -24.36 10.55 -5.82
CA ASN A 375 -25.43 11.54 -5.89
C ASN A 375 -25.39 12.28 -7.23
N HIS A 376 -24.21 12.61 -7.75
CA HIS A 376 -24.07 13.22 -9.07
C HIS A 376 -24.54 12.25 -10.16
N ARG A 377 -24.15 10.97 -10.06
CA ARG A 377 -24.61 9.95 -11.00
C ARG A 377 -26.12 9.77 -10.94
N ALA A 378 -26.72 9.66 -9.77
CA ALA A 378 -28.17 9.53 -9.61
C ALA A 378 -28.93 10.78 -10.13
N GLU A 379 -28.39 11.98 -9.92
CA GLU A 379 -28.97 13.21 -10.45
C GLU A 379 -28.93 13.26 -11.99
N LEU A 380 -27.81 12.82 -12.57
CA LEU A 380 -27.66 12.75 -14.02
C LEU A 380 -28.56 11.65 -14.62
N ALA A 381 -28.65 10.48 -13.99
CA ALA A 381 -29.57 9.41 -14.37
C ALA A 381 -31.04 9.84 -14.28
N GLY A 382 -31.40 10.67 -13.32
CA GLY A 382 -32.73 11.27 -13.21
C GLY A 382 -33.06 12.26 -14.31
N ARG A 383 -32.05 12.81 -15.01
CA ARG A 383 -32.21 13.73 -16.15
C ARG A 383 -32.19 13.01 -17.50
N TYR A 384 -31.40 11.96 -17.63
CA TYR A 384 -31.09 11.26 -18.87
C TYR A 384 -31.26 9.75 -18.68
N ASP A 385 -32.24 9.16 -19.33
CA ASP A 385 -32.53 7.72 -19.28
C ASP A 385 -31.36 6.86 -19.76
N ALA A 386 -30.41 7.45 -20.51
CA ALA A 386 -29.20 6.77 -20.99
C ALA A 386 -28.11 6.60 -19.92
N ILE A 387 -28.28 7.21 -18.75
CA ILE A 387 -27.36 7.03 -17.63
C ILE A 387 -27.96 6.03 -16.65
N GLY A 388 -27.28 4.93 -16.42
CA GLY A 388 -27.70 3.91 -15.46
C GLY A 388 -27.62 4.43 -14.02
N GLU A 389 -28.49 3.89 -13.15
CA GLU A 389 -28.39 4.13 -11.71
C GLU A 389 -27.02 3.68 -11.18
N PRO A 390 -26.47 4.35 -10.18
CA PRO A 390 -25.20 3.95 -9.60
C PRO A 390 -25.30 2.52 -9.04
N ALA A 391 -24.29 1.72 -9.32
CA ALA A 391 -24.16 0.41 -8.67
C ALA A 391 -24.02 0.60 -7.15
N PRO A 392 -24.48 -0.36 -6.33
CA PRO A 392 -24.17 -0.34 -4.92
C PRO A 392 -22.65 -0.30 -4.74
N ALA A 393 -22.20 0.62 -3.92
CA ALA A 393 -20.79 0.79 -3.63
C ALA A 393 -20.58 0.95 -2.11
N SER A 394 -19.45 0.49 -1.63
CA SER A 394 -19.03 0.57 -0.24
C SER A 394 -17.83 1.51 -0.11
N THR A 395 -17.43 1.76 1.13
CA THR A 395 -16.22 2.50 1.46
C THR A 395 -15.27 1.58 2.22
N ILE A 396 -14.06 1.40 1.72
CA ILE A 396 -12.99 0.72 2.48
C ILE A 396 -12.34 1.75 3.41
N VAL A 397 -12.14 1.36 4.66
CA VAL A 397 -11.47 2.21 5.67
C VAL A 397 -10.39 1.41 6.37
N ALA A 398 -9.20 1.99 6.49
CA ALA A 398 -8.11 1.43 7.27
C ALA A 398 -7.40 2.49 8.12
N SER A 399 -6.93 2.09 9.29
CA SER A 399 -6.00 2.87 10.09
C SER A 399 -4.58 2.34 9.84
N VAL A 400 -3.76 3.12 9.17
CA VAL A 400 -2.36 2.77 8.92
C VAL A 400 -1.54 3.03 10.17
N THR A 401 -0.87 2.00 10.65
CA THR A 401 0.02 2.04 11.81
C THR A 401 1.43 1.65 11.41
N GLU A 402 2.39 1.89 12.27
CA GLU A 402 3.78 1.49 12.11
C GLU A 402 4.10 0.41 13.15
N ALA A 403 4.64 -0.70 12.69
CA ALA A 403 5.19 -1.71 13.57
C ALA A 403 6.63 -1.35 13.96
N THR A 404 6.90 -1.28 15.25
CA THR A 404 8.20 -0.94 15.82
C THR A 404 8.57 -1.93 16.91
N ALA A 405 9.87 -2.05 17.24
CA ALA A 405 10.31 -2.90 18.35
C ALA A 405 9.62 -2.48 19.66
N SER A 406 9.12 -3.44 20.42
CA SER A 406 8.38 -3.19 21.66
C SER A 406 9.31 -3.02 22.85
N ASP A 407 9.18 -1.91 23.58
CA ASP A 407 9.87 -1.70 24.88
C ASP A 407 9.43 -2.69 25.97
N ASP A 408 8.30 -3.35 25.80
CA ASP A 408 7.77 -4.36 26.71
C ASP A 408 8.29 -5.78 26.43
N ALA A 409 8.90 -5.98 25.26
CA ALA A 409 9.51 -7.23 24.84
C ALA A 409 11.01 -7.29 25.20
N PRO A 410 11.60 -8.48 25.31
CA PRO A 410 13.05 -8.59 25.23
C PRO A 410 13.55 -8.12 23.87
N THR A 411 14.81 -7.68 23.83
CA THR A 411 15.43 -7.21 22.57
C THR A 411 15.22 -8.24 21.46
N ASP A 412 14.73 -7.80 20.31
CA ASP A 412 14.47 -8.60 19.11
C ASP A 412 13.48 -9.77 19.31
N GLU A 413 12.54 -9.64 20.25
CA GLU A 413 11.56 -10.69 20.54
C GLU A 413 10.10 -10.18 20.60
N GLY A 414 9.77 -9.08 19.96
CA GLY A 414 8.40 -8.59 19.88
C GLY A 414 8.28 -7.16 19.39
N VAL A 415 7.12 -6.87 18.80
CA VAL A 415 6.80 -5.56 18.25
C VAL A 415 5.57 -4.95 18.93
N THR A 416 5.37 -3.67 18.68
CA THR A 416 4.15 -2.92 18.98
C THR A 416 3.73 -2.14 17.75
N THR A 417 2.48 -1.67 17.69
CA THR A 417 1.99 -0.79 16.62
C THR A 417 1.72 0.59 17.18
N GLU A 418 2.12 1.60 16.41
CA GLU A 418 1.88 3.00 16.71
C GLU A 418 1.19 3.68 15.52
N ARG A 419 0.58 4.83 15.71
CA ARG A 419 -0.02 5.58 14.60
C ARG A 419 1.05 6.04 13.64
N SER A 420 0.84 5.82 12.34
CA SER A 420 1.73 6.35 11.33
C SER A 420 1.67 7.88 11.29
N GLY A 421 2.84 8.51 11.35
CA GLY A 421 3.02 9.94 11.12
C GLY A 421 3.31 10.27 9.64
N VAL A 422 3.43 9.23 8.80
CA VAL A 422 3.84 9.32 7.40
C VAL A 422 2.62 9.29 6.50
N GLU A 423 2.60 10.14 5.48
CA GLU A 423 1.63 10.02 4.39
C GLU A 423 1.95 8.75 3.59
N SER A 424 0.93 7.91 3.42
CA SER A 424 0.97 6.72 2.60
C SER A 424 -0.06 6.83 1.48
N VAL A 425 0.07 5.99 0.46
CA VAL A 425 -0.88 5.88 -0.63
C VAL A 425 -1.54 4.52 -0.55
N ALA A 426 -2.86 4.49 -0.64
CA ALA A 426 -3.66 3.29 -0.74
C ALA A 426 -4.10 3.10 -2.19
N LEU A 427 -3.99 1.88 -2.70
CA LEU A 427 -4.33 1.49 -4.07
C LEU A 427 -5.20 0.25 -4.05
N LEU A 428 -6.26 0.24 -4.86
CA LEU A 428 -6.98 -0.98 -5.22
C LEU A 428 -6.50 -1.47 -6.59
N GLU A 429 -6.23 -2.76 -6.73
CA GLU A 429 -5.88 -3.33 -8.04
C GLU A 429 -7.02 -3.22 -9.06
N SER A 430 -8.26 -3.16 -8.59
CA SER A 430 -9.46 -2.95 -9.42
C SER A 430 -9.62 -1.51 -9.88
N ASP A 431 -8.96 -0.57 -9.20
CA ASP A 431 -8.95 0.86 -9.52
C ASP A 431 -7.54 1.38 -9.22
N PRO A 432 -6.66 1.47 -10.22
CA PRO A 432 -5.23 1.73 -10.01
C PRO A 432 -4.91 3.16 -9.57
N GLU A 433 -5.88 4.03 -9.36
CA GLU A 433 -5.62 5.36 -8.83
C GLU A 433 -5.24 5.31 -7.34
N GLY A 434 -4.10 5.91 -7.01
CA GLY A 434 -3.62 5.98 -5.65
C GLY A 434 -4.36 7.03 -4.81
N VAL A 435 -4.85 6.65 -3.64
CA VAL A 435 -5.53 7.53 -2.70
C VAL A 435 -4.62 7.81 -1.50
N PRO A 436 -4.19 9.06 -1.26
CA PRO A 436 -3.35 9.37 -0.11
C PRO A 436 -4.12 9.25 1.21
N THR A 437 -3.40 8.81 2.24
CA THR A 437 -3.93 8.78 3.62
C THR A 437 -4.02 10.18 4.19
N PHE A 438 -4.89 10.38 5.16
CA PHE A 438 -5.03 11.67 5.85
C PHE A 438 -4.86 11.56 7.37
N GLY A 439 -4.72 12.68 8.02
CA GLY A 439 -4.57 12.94 9.43
C GLY A 439 -4.40 11.75 10.37
N GLY A 440 -3.16 11.28 10.57
CA GLY A 440 -2.85 10.16 11.46
C GLY A 440 -2.98 8.78 10.80
N GLY A 441 -2.78 8.68 9.49
CA GLY A 441 -2.69 7.42 8.78
C GLY A 441 -4.04 6.78 8.43
N ILE A 442 -5.09 7.55 8.20
CA ILE A 442 -6.40 7.00 7.81
C ILE A 442 -6.48 6.88 6.29
N ALA A 443 -6.68 5.68 5.78
CA ALA A 443 -7.02 5.42 4.38
C ALA A 443 -8.54 5.32 4.23
N VAL A 444 -9.10 5.98 3.21
CA VAL A 444 -10.53 5.92 2.88
C VAL A 444 -10.66 5.81 1.36
N LEU A 445 -11.18 4.69 0.89
CA LEU A 445 -11.45 4.44 -0.51
C LEU A 445 -12.96 4.33 -0.70
N GLN A 446 -13.55 5.31 -1.37
CA GLN A 446 -14.98 5.39 -1.62
C GLN A 446 -15.35 4.79 -2.98
N GLY A 447 -16.62 4.49 -3.16
CA GLY A 447 -17.13 4.03 -4.44
C GLY A 447 -16.71 2.60 -4.82
N VAL A 448 -16.26 1.79 -3.86
CA VAL A 448 -15.77 0.43 -4.13
C VAL A 448 -16.94 -0.50 -4.41
N PRO A 449 -16.99 -1.15 -5.58
CA PRO A 449 -18.06 -2.08 -5.93
C PRO A 449 -18.01 -3.36 -5.09
N ASP A 450 -19.13 -4.11 -5.10
CA ASP A 450 -19.22 -5.45 -4.51
C ASP A 450 -18.25 -6.41 -5.18
N GLY A 451 -17.52 -7.18 -4.39
CA GLY A 451 -16.57 -8.17 -4.91
C GLY A 451 -15.31 -8.35 -4.06
N GLU A 452 -14.38 -9.12 -4.61
CA GLU A 452 -13.05 -9.30 -4.05
C GLU A 452 -12.09 -8.26 -4.65
N HIS A 453 -11.39 -7.55 -3.78
CA HIS A 453 -10.43 -6.53 -4.14
C HIS A 453 -9.10 -6.81 -3.49
N ARG A 454 -8.01 -6.36 -4.11
CA ARG A 454 -6.71 -6.33 -3.45
C ARG A 454 -6.36 -4.88 -3.12
N LEU A 455 -6.18 -4.63 -1.84
CA LEU A 455 -5.73 -3.33 -1.31
C LEU A 455 -4.23 -3.40 -1.08
N THR A 456 -3.52 -2.43 -1.60
CA THR A 456 -2.09 -2.24 -1.28
C THR A 456 -1.90 -0.84 -0.70
N ILE A 457 -1.15 -0.76 0.40
CA ILE A 457 -0.80 0.52 1.04
C ILE A 457 0.72 0.63 1.05
N ASN A 458 1.24 1.73 0.52
CA ASN A 458 2.65 2.01 0.44
C ASN A 458 2.96 3.43 0.92
N GLY A 459 4.15 3.65 1.48
CA GLY A 459 4.60 4.93 1.98
C GLY A 459 6.11 5.12 1.81
N ALA A 460 6.55 6.36 1.68
CA ALA A 460 7.97 6.65 1.51
C ALA A 460 8.81 6.13 2.69
N GLY A 461 9.78 5.28 2.42
CA GLY A 461 10.63 4.65 3.43
C GLY A 461 9.96 3.50 4.20
N LEU A 462 8.76 3.07 3.78
CA LEU A 462 8.02 1.97 4.37
C LEU A 462 7.94 0.80 3.37
N ALA A 463 8.00 -0.40 3.87
CA ALA A 463 7.67 -1.59 3.09
C ALA A 463 6.14 -1.66 2.90
N PRO A 464 5.66 -2.08 1.73
CA PRO A 464 4.24 -2.10 1.41
C PRO A 464 3.50 -3.18 2.22
N HIS A 465 2.20 -2.93 2.41
CA HIS A 465 1.25 -3.95 2.88
C HIS A 465 0.25 -4.23 1.77
N SER A 466 -0.02 -5.48 1.49
CA SER A 466 -1.02 -5.87 0.49
C SER A 466 -1.91 -6.98 1.04
N GLU A 467 -3.23 -6.83 0.87
CA GLU A 467 -4.21 -7.80 1.36
C GLU A 467 -5.45 -7.89 0.48
N ALA A 468 -6.10 -9.04 0.50
CA ALA A 468 -7.41 -9.22 -0.12
C ALA A 468 -8.52 -8.64 0.79
N VAL A 469 -9.43 -7.85 0.21
CA VAL A 469 -10.57 -7.25 0.90
C VAL A 469 -11.86 -7.65 0.18
N SER A 470 -12.76 -8.32 0.90
CA SER A 470 -14.10 -8.66 0.39
C SER A 470 -15.08 -7.54 0.70
N VAL A 471 -15.58 -6.88 -0.33
CA VAL A 471 -16.60 -5.84 -0.23
C VAL A 471 -17.98 -6.41 -0.52
N ARG A 472 -18.99 -6.02 0.24
CA ARG A 472 -20.37 -6.47 0.08
C ARG A 472 -21.32 -5.31 -0.14
N ALA A 473 -22.21 -5.45 -1.10
CA ALA A 473 -23.19 -4.43 -1.46
C ALA A 473 -24.13 -3.99 -0.31
N ASP A 474 -24.31 -4.83 0.72
CA ASP A 474 -25.15 -4.54 1.88
C ASP A 474 -24.36 -3.88 3.05
N GLU A 475 -23.05 -3.76 2.92
CA GLU A 475 -22.16 -3.12 3.89
C GLU A 475 -21.72 -1.74 3.38
N ALA A 476 -22.13 -0.68 4.04
CA ALA A 476 -21.75 0.68 3.64
C ALA A 476 -20.26 1.00 3.89
N VAL A 477 -19.62 0.27 4.83
CA VAL A 477 -18.22 0.44 5.20
C VAL A 477 -17.59 -0.93 5.44
N THR A 478 -16.47 -1.19 4.80
CA THR A 478 -15.68 -2.40 4.96
C THR A 478 -14.34 -2.02 5.61
N PRO A 479 -14.02 -2.47 6.82
CA PRO A 479 -12.71 -2.27 7.40
C PRO A 479 -11.67 -3.17 6.69
N ALA A 480 -10.49 -2.63 6.37
CA ALA A 480 -9.34 -3.40 5.94
C ALA A 480 -8.33 -3.56 7.09
N GLY A 481 -7.49 -4.58 7.01
CA GLY A 481 -6.57 -4.95 8.08
C GLY A 481 -7.22 -5.72 9.23
N VAL A 482 -6.42 -6.10 10.19
CA VAL A 482 -6.89 -6.76 11.41
C VAL A 482 -7.54 -5.73 12.33
N ASP A 483 -8.82 -5.91 12.63
CA ASP A 483 -9.60 -4.95 13.42
C ASP A 483 -9.61 -3.51 12.85
N GLY A 484 -9.42 -3.37 11.52
CA GLY A 484 -9.35 -2.08 10.83
C GLY A 484 -7.96 -1.41 10.90
N GLU A 485 -6.92 -2.12 11.31
CA GLU A 485 -5.55 -1.64 11.37
C GLU A 485 -4.66 -2.35 10.35
N VAL A 486 -3.88 -1.58 9.61
CA VAL A 486 -2.88 -2.03 8.64
C VAL A 486 -1.50 -1.57 9.11
N PRO A 487 -0.65 -2.49 9.63
CA PRO A 487 0.69 -2.13 10.07
C PRO A 487 1.66 -2.12 8.90
N LEU A 488 2.41 -1.02 8.74
CA LEU A 488 3.55 -0.90 7.86
C LEU A 488 4.85 -1.02 8.65
N VAL A 489 5.94 -1.38 7.97
CA VAL A 489 7.27 -1.55 8.57
C VAL A 489 8.27 -0.67 7.83
N ALA A 490 9.20 -0.04 8.54
CA ALA A 490 10.30 0.71 7.90
C ALA A 490 11.14 -0.23 7.01
N ASN A 491 11.51 0.20 5.80
CA ASN A 491 12.25 -0.62 4.83
C ASN A 491 13.53 -1.24 5.41
N GLU A 492 14.24 -0.49 6.26
CA GLU A 492 15.50 -0.92 6.88
C GLU A 492 15.33 -1.98 7.98
N GLU A 493 14.09 -2.21 8.43
CA GLU A 493 13.73 -3.17 9.47
C GLU A 493 12.74 -4.24 8.95
N ALA A 494 12.39 -4.15 7.67
CA ALA A 494 11.39 -5.00 7.05
C ALA A 494 11.99 -6.33 6.58
N VAL A 495 11.32 -7.42 6.92
CA VAL A 495 11.61 -8.77 6.44
C VAL A 495 10.40 -9.27 5.68
N LYS A 496 10.60 -9.68 4.43
CA LYS A 496 9.53 -10.21 3.58
C LYS A 496 9.24 -11.66 3.94
N LEU A 497 8.04 -11.95 4.38
CA LEU A 497 7.55 -13.29 4.66
C LEU A 497 6.69 -13.77 3.48
N GLU A 498 7.14 -14.78 2.75
CA GLU A 498 6.49 -15.32 1.56
C GLU A 498 5.83 -16.66 1.84
N VAL A 499 4.62 -16.85 1.33
CA VAL A 499 3.84 -18.09 1.44
C VAL A 499 3.32 -18.49 0.06
N ASP A 500 3.58 -19.72 -0.37
CA ASP A 500 3.01 -20.30 -1.57
C ASP A 500 2.06 -21.45 -1.20
N PRO A 501 0.74 -21.30 -1.32
CA PRO A 501 -0.20 -22.34 -0.97
C PRO A 501 -0.07 -23.59 -1.88
N ARG A 502 0.58 -23.47 -3.03
CA ARG A 502 0.84 -24.62 -3.93
C ARG A 502 1.91 -25.58 -3.40
N ASP A 503 2.72 -25.14 -2.44
CA ASP A 503 3.72 -25.96 -1.76
C ASP A 503 3.10 -26.79 -0.61
N ALA A 504 1.84 -26.50 -0.23
CA ALA A 504 1.15 -27.17 0.85
C ALA A 504 0.65 -28.57 0.46
N ASP A 505 0.48 -29.44 1.44
CA ASP A 505 -0.09 -30.80 1.28
C ASP A 505 -1.62 -30.83 1.22
N SER A 506 -2.28 -29.69 1.50
CA SER A 506 -3.73 -29.46 1.44
C SER A 506 -4.03 -28.11 0.82
N GLU A 507 -5.25 -27.93 0.31
CA GLU A 507 -5.72 -26.64 -0.19
C GLU A 507 -5.88 -25.67 0.99
N LEU A 508 -5.06 -24.62 1.00
CA LEU A 508 -5.10 -23.58 2.04
C LEU A 508 -6.21 -22.59 1.72
N SER A 509 -6.80 -22.00 2.76
CA SER A 509 -7.88 -21.01 2.68
C SER A 509 -7.55 -19.68 3.36
N ALA A 510 -6.61 -19.66 4.31
CA ALA A 510 -6.24 -18.43 5.01
C ALA A 510 -4.80 -18.46 5.52
N LEU A 511 -4.22 -17.27 5.67
CA LEU A 511 -2.93 -16.99 6.31
C LEU A 511 -3.13 -15.91 7.37
N ALA A 512 -2.56 -16.13 8.56
CA ALA A 512 -2.49 -15.09 9.59
C ALA A 512 -1.09 -15.03 10.20
N ILE A 513 -0.64 -13.80 10.53
CA ILE A 513 0.62 -13.55 11.22
C ILE A 513 0.31 -12.88 12.56
N GLU A 514 0.79 -13.48 13.63
CA GLU A 514 0.61 -13.03 15.01
C GLU A 514 1.96 -12.82 15.67
N ASP A 515 2.23 -11.62 16.20
CA ASP A 515 3.40 -11.35 17.04
C ASP A 515 3.09 -11.63 18.51
N ASP A 516 4.10 -12.05 19.29
CA ASP A 516 3.93 -12.37 20.71
C ASP A 516 3.43 -11.18 21.54
N PHE A 517 3.69 -9.93 21.12
CA PHE A 517 3.35 -8.70 21.86
C PHE A 517 2.28 -7.87 21.17
N ALA A 518 2.38 -7.61 19.88
CA ALA A 518 1.39 -6.84 19.13
C ALA A 518 0.10 -7.63 18.86
N GLY A 519 0.15 -8.98 18.93
CA GLY A 519 -0.99 -9.82 18.56
C GLY A 519 -1.06 -10.04 17.05
N ARG A 520 -2.27 -10.24 16.52
CA ARG A 520 -2.48 -10.51 15.09
C ARG A 520 -2.27 -9.24 14.27
N LEU A 521 -1.40 -9.31 13.28
CA LEU A 521 -1.02 -8.19 12.40
C LEU A 521 -1.47 -8.39 10.96
N TYR A 522 -1.75 -9.63 10.57
CA TYR A 522 -2.19 -10.01 9.23
C TYR A 522 -3.17 -11.18 9.33
N ASP A 523 -4.27 -11.15 8.58
CA ASP A 523 -5.27 -12.21 8.56
C ASP A 523 -6.10 -12.12 7.28
N VAL A 524 -5.74 -12.93 6.28
CA VAL A 524 -6.30 -12.81 4.94
C VAL A 524 -6.68 -14.17 4.36
N PRO A 525 -7.63 -14.22 3.40
CA PRO A 525 -7.81 -15.38 2.53
C PRO A 525 -6.52 -15.71 1.78
N LEU A 526 -6.18 -17.00 1.67
CA LEU A 526 -5.00 -17.49 0.96
C LEU A 526 -5.38 -18.54 -0.08
N SER A 527 -5.52 -18.12 -1.34
CA SER A 527 -5.76 -19.00 -2.49
C SER A 527 -4.61 -19.01 -3.50
N GLU A 528 -3.75 -17.97 -3.45
CA GLU A 528 -2.63 -17.74 -4.34
C GLU A 528 -1.38 -17.40 -3.51
N PRO A 529 -0.18 -17.40 -4.12
CA PRO A 529 1.03 -16.95 -3.44
C PRO A 529 0.85 -15.55 -2.87
N ASP A 530 1.25 -15.37 -1.63
CA ASP A 530 1.11 -14.11 -0.90
C ASP A 530 2.38 -13.78 -0.12
N ALA A 531 2.52 -12.52 0.27
CA ALA A 531 3.63 -12.06 1.09
C ALA A 531 3.21 -10.90 1.99
N VAL A 532 3.86 -10.81 3.15
CA VAL A 532 3.70 -9.70 4.09
C VAL A 532 5.06 -9.28 4.60
N TYR A 533 5.27 -7.98 4.77
CA TYR A 533 6.45 -7.48 5.45
C TYR A 533 6.21 -7.43 6.96
N VAL A 534 7.14 -7.99 7.69
CA VAL A 534 7.16 -8.02 9.17
C VAL A 534 8.44 -7.36 9.68
N HIS A 535 8.40 -6.81 10.88
CA HIS A 535 9.56 -6.17 11.49
C HIS A 535 10.58 -7.20 11.96
N GLY A 536 11.89 -7.01 11.68
CA GLY A 536 12.96 -7.94 12.00
C GLY A 536 13.09 -8.29 13.49
N SER A 537 12.71 -7.36 14.39
CA SER A 537 12.72 -7.59 15.84
C SER A 537 11.47 -8.31 16.37
N GLY A 538 10.57 -8.78 15.51
CA GLY A 538 9.37 -9.48 15.94
C GLY A 538 9.60 -10.96 16.25
N ALA A 539 8.64 -11.55 16.96
CA ALA A 539 8.61 -12.95 17.29
C ALA A 539 7.24 -13.53 16.90
N TYR A 540 7.18 -14.09 15.68
CA TYR A 540 5.91 -14.36 15.01
C TYR A 540 5.48 -15.82 15.05
N THR A 541 4.17 -15.99 14.98
CA THR A 541 3.50 -17.23 14.62
C THR A 541 2.81 -17.03 13.29
N ALA A 542 3.25 -17.74 12.24
CA ALA A 542 2.52 -17.86 11.00
C ALA A 542 1.50 -18.99 11.13
N GLU A 543 0.23 -18.66 11.07
CA GLU A 543 -0.89 -19.61 11.10
C GLU A 543 -1.42 -19.78 9.67
N VAL A 544 -1.59 -21.00 9.23
CA VAL A 544 -2.30 -21.34 8.00
C VAL A 544 -3.55 -22.15 8.34
N ARG A 545 -4.60 -21.99 7.51
CA ARG A 545 -5.84 -22.74 7.61
C ARG A 545 -6.17 -23.36 6.27
N ASP A 546 -6.68 -24.59 6.27
CA ASP A 546 -7.14 -25.22 5.04
C ASP A 546 -8.68 -25.09 4.86
N VAL A 547 -9.17 -25.58 3.71
CA VAL A 547 -10.62 -25.51 3.36
C VAL A 547 -11.53 -26.35 4.29
N ASP A 548 -10.95 -27.24 5.09
CA ASP A 548 -11.64 -28.05 6.11
C ASP A 548 -11.57 -27.40 7.51
N ASP A 549 -11.12 -26.14 7.61
CA ASP A 549 -10.90 -25.39 8.86
C ASP A 549 -9.81 -25.98 9.77
N GLU A 550 -8.96 -26.88 9.26
CA GLU A 550 -7.83 -27.38 10.02
C GLU A 550 -6.69 -26.35 10.05
N VAL A 551 -6.11 -26.15 11.21
CA VAL A 551 -5.10 -25.12 11.48
C VAL A 551 -3.70 -25.75 11.53
N GLY A 552 -2.73 -25.01 11.00
CA GLY A 552 -1.31 -25.25 11.18
C GLY A 552 -0.60 -24.00 11.70
N ALA A 553 0.56 -24.17 12.30
CA ALA A 553 1.34 -23.04 12.81
C ALA A 553 2.84 -23.29 12.64
N THR A 554 3.56 -22.22 12.31
CA THR A 554 5.02 -22.20 12.19
C THR A 554 5.58 -21.02 12.96
N ARG A 555 6.66 -21.23 13.72
CA ARG A 555 7.36 -20.18 14.42
C ARG A 555 8.31 -19.47 13.47
N VAL A 556 8.29 -18.13 13.47
CA VAL A 556 9.13 -17.27 12.62
C VAL A 556 9.79 -16.20 13.49
N ASN A 557 11.11 -16.21 13.55
CA ASN A 557 11.93 -15.21 14.21
C ASN A 557 12.89 -14.63 13.16
N PRO A 558 12.56 -13.49 12.52
CA PRO A 558 13.24 -13.03 11.30
C PRO A 558 14.71 -12.68 11.49
N GLY A 559 15.07 -12.00 12.56
CA GLY A 559 16.45 -11.53 12.76
C GLY A 559 16.91 -10.60 11.61
N ASP A 560 18.13 -10.84 11.12
CA ASP A 560 18.76 -10.06 10.04
C ASP A 560 18.46 -10.62 8.61
N GLU A 561 17.51 -11.52 8.45
CA GLU A 561 17.16 -12.07 7.15
C GLU A 561 16.34 -11.07 6.34
N GLY A 562 16.65 -10.86 5.07
CA GLY A 562 15.88 -9.93 4.21
C GLY A 562 14.55 -10.51 3.73
N ALA A 563 14.48 -11.85 3.59
CA ALA A 563 13.28 -12.56 3.20
C ALA A 563 13.25 -13.97 3.79
N ILE A 564 12.06 -14.43 4.16
CA ILE A 564 11.78 -15.77 4.68
C ILE A 564 10.67 -16.37 3.85
N ARG A 565 10.84 -17.60 3.38
CA ARG A 565 9.79 -18.37 2.75
C ARG A 565 9.29 -19.46 3.69
N LEU A 566 7.97 -19.52 3.85
CA LEU A 566 7.33 -20.64 4.53
C LEU A 566 7.25 -21.82 3.58
N ASP A 567 8.22 -22.72 3.68
CA ASP A 567 8.25 -23.94 2.88
C ASP A 567 7.30 -24.98 3.45
N ASP A 568 6.53 -25.64 2.57
CA ASP A 568 5.67 -26.78 2.90
C ASP A 568 4.72 -26.50 4.11
N PRO A 569 3.87 -25.43 4.02
CA PRO A 569 2.96 -25.11 5.11
C PRO A 569 1.93 -26.24 5.30
N ARG A 570 1.81 -26.75 6.52
CA ARG A 570 0.98 -27.91 6.88
C ARG A 570 -0.07 -27.55 7.90
N THR A 571 -1.19 -28.25 7.86
CA THR A 571 -2.28 -28.14 8.85
C THR A 571 -2.43 -29.42 9.66
N GLY A 572 -3.13 -29.35 10.79
CA GLY A 572 -3.47 -30.48 11.63
C GLY A 572 -2.54 -30.72 12.83
N LYS A 573 -2.72 -31.86 13.48
CA LYS A 573 -2.07 -32.22 14.76
C LYS A 573 -0.55 -32.22 14.71
N ALA A 574 0.04 -32.73 13.62
CA ALA A 574 1.49 -32.81 13.47
C ALA A 574 2.13 -31.44 13.42
N SER A 575 1.57 -30.53 12.61
CA SER A 575 2.03 -29.14 12.49
C SER A 575 1.95 -28.39 13.84
N LEU A 576 0.80 -28.43 14.49
CA LEU A 576 0.59 -27.77 15.78
C LEU A 576 1.47 -28.35 16.89
N ALA A 577 1.70 -29.66 16.88
CA ALA A 577 2.57 -30.30 17.83
C ALA A 577 4.05 -29.91 17.60
N THR A 578 4.48 -29.79 16.35
CA THR A 578 5.82 -29.29 16.01
C THR A 578 6.00 -27.86 16.51
N PHE A 579 5.05 -26.97 16.19
CA PHE A 579 5.05 -25.59 16.69
C PHE A 579 5.16 -25.51 18.23
N LEU A 580 4.40 -26.33 18.96
CA LEU A 580 4.45 -26.40 20.42
C LEU A 580 5.82 -26.83 20.95
N ALA A 581 6.51 -27.69 20.22
CA ALA A 581 7.86 -28.08 20.56
C ALA A 581 8.85 -26.93 20.36
N ASP A 582 8.77 -26.26 19.21
CA ASP A 582 9.70 -25.20 18.84
C ASP A 582 9.57 -23.99 19.76
N ILE A 583 8.36 -23.50 20.05
CA ILE A 583 8.15 -22.37 20.95
C ILE A 583 8.58 -22.69 22.40
N ALA A 584 8.39 -23.93 22.84
CA ALA A 584 8.82 -24.34 24.18
C ALA A 584 10.37 -24.43 24.29
N GLU A 585 11.05 -24.87 23.25
CA GLU A 585 12.52 -24.90 23.19
C GLU A 585 13.11 -23.51 23.10
N GLU A 586 12.59 -22.67 22.22
CA GLU A 586 12.96 -21.26 22.11
C GLU A 586 12.85 -20.56 23.47
N THR A 587 11.68 -20.71 24.12
CA THR A 587 11.46 -20.11 25.45
C THR A 587 12.41 -20.67 26.50
N ALA A 588 12.72 -21.97 26.48
CA ALA A 588 13.68 -22.57 27.41
C ALA A 588 15.12 -22.11 27.15
N ALA A 589 15.48 -21.86 25.89
CA ALA A 589 16.80 -21.36 25.50
C ALA A 589 16.97 -19.89 25.94
N SER A 590 15.96 -19.03 25.69
CA SER A 590 16.01 -17.63 26.06
C SER A 590 16.13 -17.40 27.58
N ILE A 591 15.45 -18.23 28.40
CA ILE A 591 15.60 -18.23 29.86
C ILE A 591 16.99 -18.76 30.28
N GLY A 592 17.58 -19.67 29.48
CA GLY A 592 18.90 -20.26 29.78
C GLY A 592 20.09 -19.33 29.54
N ALA A 593 20.00 -18.45 28.56
CA ALA A 593 21.03 -17.47 28.21
C ALA A 593 21.32 -16.49 29.37
N GLU A 594 20.29 -16.05 30.06
CA GLU A 594 20.41 -15.07 31.16
C GLU A 594 21.03 -15.67 32.44
N VAL A 595 20.94 -16.99 32.66
CA VAL A 595 21.58 -17.65 33.79
C VAL A 595 23.09 -17.74 33.59
N THR A 596 23.58 -17.72 32.35
CA THR A 596 25.00 -17.78 32.01
C THR A 596 25.68 -16.42 31.96
N ASP A 597 24.96 -15.35 31.61
CA ASP A 597 25.52 -13.99 31.58
C ASP A 597 25.71 -13.37 32.98
N GLY A 598 24.99 -13.88 33.97
CA GLY A 598 25.18 -13.46 35.38
C GLY A 598 26.42 -14.02 36.04
N ASP A 599 27.09 -14.99 35.42
CA ASP A 599 28.23 -15.73 36.01
C ASP A 599 29.62 -15.32 35.46
N THR A 600 29.66 -14.29 34.54
CA THR A 600 30.93 -13.88 33.88
C THR A 600 31.54 -12.60 34.42
N ASP A 601 31.11 -12.09 35.59
CA ASP A 601 31.74 -10.91 36.22
C ASP A 601 32.48 -11.25 37.52
N ASP A 602 33.25 -12.32 37.52
CA ASP A 602 34.24 -12.58 38.56
C ASP A 602 35.54 -13.11 37.99
N THR A 603 36.53 -12.22 38.09
CA THR A 603 37.98 -12.48 38.24
C THR A 603 38.80 -12.85 37.01
N ASP A 604 39.62 -11.92 36.61
CA ASP A 604 41.09 -12.13 36.57
C ASP A 604 41.79 -10.79 36.85
N GLY A 605 42.03 -10.55 38.10
CA GLY A 605 42.96 -9.56 38.61
C GLY A 605 44.16 -10.24 39.24
N ASP A 606 45.09 -10.63 38.39
CA ASP A 606 46.44 -11.01 38.78
C ASP A 606 47.18 -9.77 39.28
N THR A 607 47.51 -9.73 40.59
CA THR A 607 48.55 -8.82 41.11
C THR A 607 49.42 -9.53 42.07
N ASP A 608 50.63 -9.64 41.63
CA ASP A 608 51.87 -10.06 42.27
C ASP A 608 52.21 -9.25 43.54
N ASP A 609 52.67 -9.97 44.56
CA ASP A 609 53.65 -9.70 45.61
C ASP A 609 53.88 -8.25 46.17
N THR A 610 53.76 -8.12 47.50
CA THR A 610 54.88 -7.96 48.47
C THR A 610 54.38 -7.71 49.89
N ASP A 611 54.72 -8.62 50.75
CA ASP A 611 55.37 -8.61 52.11
C ASP A 611 55.07 -7.48 53.12
N ASP A 612 54.86 -7.97 54.34
CA ASP A 612 55.30 -7.48 55.67
C ASP A 612 54.32 -6.79 56.62
N GLY A 613 54.16 -7.39 57.79
CA GLY A 613 53.98 -6.65 59.05
C GLY A 613 52.72 -6.88 59.88
N SER A 614 52.75 -7.93 60.69
CA SER A 614 52.16 -8.04 62.07
C SER A 614 51.27 -6.95 62.67
N SER A 615 50.09 -7.34 63.24
CA SER A 615 49.82 -7.34 64.70
C SER A 615 48.35 -7.59 65.07
N ASP A 616 48.19 -8.48 65.93
CA ASP A 616 47.20 -8.76 67.00
C ASP A 616 45.81 -8.09 67.11
N GLY A 617 44.80 -8.96 67.18
CA GLY A 617 43.63 -9.06 68.07
C GLY A 617 42.39 -8.20 67.86
N PRO A 618 41.24 -8.49 68.50
CA PRO A 618 40.61 -9.80 68.73
C PRO A 618 39.17 -9.96 68.21
N ARG A 619 38.68 -11.13 68.21
CA ARG A 619 37.34 -11.67 67.97
C ARG A 619 36.13 -10.76 68.24
N GLY A 620 35.30 -10.65 67.21
CA GLY A 620 33.88 -10.23 67.31
C GLY A 620 33.01 -11.15 66.47
N SER A 621 32.29 -12.03 67.15
CA SER A 621 31.26 -12.89 66.56
C SER A 621 30.09 -12.04 66.09
N GLY A 622 29.79 -12.08 64.80
CA GLY A 622 28.56 -11.55 64.21
C GLY A 622 28.07 -12.48 63.11
N ARG A 623 27.19 -13.40 63.46
CA ARG A 623 26.36 -14.14 62.47
C ARG A 623 25.51 -13.15 61.72
N GLY A 624 25.69 -13.09 60.41
CA GLY A 624 24.83 -12.49 59.43
C GLY A 624 24.70 -13.47 58.26
N SER A 625 24.02 -14.61 58.48
CA SER A 625 23.54 -15.46 57.40
C SER A 625 22.19 -14.88 56.95
N GLY A 626 22.15 -14.24 55.81
CA GLY A 626 20.92 -13.62 55.32
C GLY A 626 20.98 -13.16 53.87
N GLY A 627 21.93 -13.62 53.05
CA GLY A 627 22.07 -13.16 51.68
C GLY A 627 22.15 -14.24 50.59
N THR A 628 22.48 -15.44 50.93
CA THR A 628 22.71 -16.53 49.94
C THR A 628 21.48 -17.42 49.74
N ASP A 629 20.60 -17.59 50.73
CA ASP A 629 19.41 -18.45 50.62
C ASP A 629 18.37 -17.87 49.64
N GLY A 630 18.32 -16.57 49.42
CA GLY A 630 17.42 -15.91 48.49
C GLY A 630 17.83 -16.08 47.01
N LEU A 631 19.13 -15.98 46.74
CA LEU A 631 19.67 -16.12 45.38
C LEU A 631 19.59 -17.58 44.90
N GLU A 632 19.97 -18.56 45.75
CA GLU A 632 19.85 -19.99 45.44
C GLU A 632 18.39 -20.44 45.22
N GLY A 633 17.42 -19.80 45.90
CA GLY A 633 15.98 -20.04 45.72
C GLY A 633 15.50 -19.57 44.37
N SER A 634 15.94 -18.37 43.96
CA SER A 634 15.60 -17.75 42.68
C SER A 634 16.14 -18.51 41.46
N GLU A 635 17.41 -18.90 41.50
CA GLU A 635 18.01 -19.72 40.44
C GLU A 635 17.36 -21.10 40.31
N ASN A 636 16.97 -21.71 41.45
CA ASN A 636 16.27 -22.99 41.43
C ASN A 636 14.87 -22.88 40.80
N ALA A 637 14.17 -21.78 41.01
CA ALA A 637 12.87 -21.53 40.37
C ALA A 637 13.00 -21.39 38.83
N VAL A 638 13.99 -20.59 38.36
CA VAL A 638 14.28 -20.44 36.94
C VAL A 638 14.70 -21.77 36.30
N ARG A 639 15.58 -22.52 36.92
CA ARG A 639 15.95 -23.88 36.46
C ARG A 639 14.75 -24.83 36.45
N GLY A 640 13.83 -24.68 37.38
CA GLY A 640 12.58 -25.45 37.44
C GLY A 640 11.66 -25.14 36.25
N LEU A 641 11.48 -23.86 35.92
CA LEU A 641 10.70 -23.39 34.77
C LEU A 641 11.33 -23.92 33.46
N ARG A 642 12.63 -23.74 33.27
CA ARG A 642 13.32 -24.22 32.06
C ARG A 642 13.14 -25.73 31.85
N ARG A 643 13.22 -26.54 32.91
CA ARG A 643 12.96 -27.98 32.81
C ARG A 643 11.52 -28.30 32.45
N ALA A 644 10.56 -27.50 32.92
CA ALA A 644 9.16 -27.68 32.57
C ALA A 644 8.94 -27.39 31.09
N LEU A 645 9.54 -26.32 30.52
CA LEU A 645 9.50 -25.99 29.11
C LEU A 645 10.11 -27.07 28.22
N LEU A 646 11.31 -27.58 28.56
CA LEU A 646 11.93 -28.68 27.81
C LEU A 646 11.09 -29.97 27.88
N ALA A 647 10.39 -30.21 28.98
CA ALA A 647 9.48 -31.33 29.06
C ALA A 647 8.19 -31.16 28.21
N ILE A 648 7.75 -29.91 27.97
CA ILE A 648 6.70 -29.61 26.98
C ILE A 648 7.22 -29.95 25.60
N ALA A 649 8.36 -29.43 25.21
CA ALA A 649 8.97 -29.67 23.90
C ALA A 649 9.11 -31.18 23.59
N GLU A 650 9.60 -31.95 24.54
CA GLU A 650 9.73 -33.41 24.38
C GLU A 650 8.36 -34.12 24.23
N ALA A 651 7.32 -33.65 24.95
CA ALA A 651 5.99 -34.23 24.83
C ALA A 651 5.36 -33.87 23.48
N ALA A 652 5.55 -32.60 23.03
CA ALA A 652 5.04 -32.10 21.76
C ALA A 652 5.70 -32.81 20.56
N ARG A 653 7.01 -33.02 20.58
CA ARG A 653 7.68 -33.84 19.55
C ARG A 653 7.13 -35.25 19.46
N ARG A 654 6.89 -35.90 20.59
CA ARG A 654 6.24 -37.23 20.59
C ARG A 654 4.84 -37.17 19.97
N ALA A 655 4.08 -36.10 20.21
CA ALA A 655 2.78 -35.93 19.60
C ALA A 655 2.89 -35.77 18.07
N ALA A 656 3.85 -34.97 17.60
CA ALA A 656 4.13 -34.81 16.17
C ALA A 656 4.51 -36.13 15.50
N GLU A 657 5.48 -36.87 16.05
CA GLU A 657 5.91 -38.17 15.54
C GLU A 657 4.77 -39.19 15.48
N ARG A 658 3.87 -39.18 16.47
CA ARG A 658 2.69 -40.07 16.49
C ARG A 658 1.69 -39.67 15.40
N ALA A 659 1.41 -38.37 15.26
CA ALA A 659 0.53 -37.86 14.21
C ALA A 659 1.09 -38.19 12.82
N GLU A 660 2.36 -37.95 12.55
CA GLU A 660 3.02 -38.27 11.28
C GLU A 660 3.02 -39.78 10.98
N SER A 661 3.10 -40.62 12.00
CA SER A 661 3.00 -42.07 11.83
C SER A 661 1.58 -42.61 11.68
N GLY A 662 0.56 -41.73 11.74
CA GLY A 662 -0.85 -42.12 11.66
C GLY A 662 -1.44 -42.69 12.97
N ASP A 663 -0.73 -42.59 14.08
CA ASP A 663 -1.16 -43.04 15.42
C ASP A 663 -1.94 -41.94 16.13
N ARG A 664 -3.22 -41.77 15.78
CA ARG A 664 -4.10 -40.73 16.36
C ARG A 664 -4.24 -40.85 17.88
N GLU A 665 -4.50 -42.06 18.40
CA GLU A 665 -4.67 -42.27 19.85
C GLU A 665 -3.38 -41.95 20.65
N GLY A 666 -2.23 -42.30 20.06
CA GLY A 666 -0.92 -41.92 20.62
C GLY A 666 -0.67 -40.42 20.56
N ALA A 667 -1.06 -39.74 19.48
CA ALA A 667 -0.94 -38.29 19.33
C ALA A 667 -1.84 -37.56 20.35
N ASP A 668 -3.10 -37.93 20.46
CA ASP A 668 -4.06 -37.35 21.41
C ASP A 668 -3.56 -37.50 22.88
N THR A 669 -3.10 -38.66 23.25
CA THR A 669 -2.51 -38.91 24.58
C THR A 669 -1.28 -38.02 24.84
N ALA A 670 -0.44 -37.84 23.84
CA ALA A 670 0.74 -36.99 23.96
C ALA A 670 0.37 -35.50 24.07
N LEU A 671 -0.63 -35.04 23.33
CA LEU A 671 -1.19 -33.68 23.43
C LEU A 671 -1.84 -33.39 24.78
N GLU A 672 -2.59 -34.33 25.37
CA GLU A 672 -3.09 -34.22 26.76
C GLU A 672 -1.95 -34.01 27.75
N SER A 673 -0.80 -34.72 27.53
CA SER A 673 0.41 -34.53 28.34
C SER A 673 1.02 -33.13 28.13
N VAL A 674 0.98 -32.56 26.92
CA VAL A 674 1.43 -31.19 26.61
C VAL A 674 0.59 -30.18 27.39
N SER A 675 -0.76 -30.24 27.30
CA SER A 675 -1.68 -29.35 28.04
C SER A 675 -1.39 -29.38 29.55
N THR A 676 -1.26 -30.56 30.15
CA THR A 676 -0.95 -30.70 31.58
C THR A 676 0.40 -30.08 31.95
N ARG A 677 1.39 -30.15 31.04
CA ARG A 677 2.72 -29.57 31.26
C ARG A 677 2.72 -28.06 31.10
N LEU A 678 1.92 -27.50 30.17
CA LEU A 678 1.75 -26.07 30.01
C LEU A 678 1.15 -25.43 31.28
N GLU A 679 0.18 -26.09 31.91
CA GLU A 679 -0.36 -25.63 33.22
C GLU A 679 0.73 -25.58 34.29
N ARG A 680 1.54 -26.63 34.39
CA ARG A 680 2.66 -26.67 35.35
C ARG A 680 3.74 -25.66 35.04
N ALA A 681 4.02 -25.37 33.75
CA ALA A 681 4.98 -24.34 33.36
C ALA A 681 4.49 -22.96 33.80
N ALA A 682 3.19 -22.68 33.67
CA ALA A 682 2.58 -21.41 34.13
C ALA A 682 2.71 -21.26 35.67
N GLU A 683 2.51 -22.35 36.46
CA GLU A 683 2.75 -22.33 37.90
C GLU A 683 4.22 -22.05 38.22
N ARG A 684 5.16 -22.67 37.46
CA ARG A 684 6.60 -22.44 37.63
C ARG A 684 7.03 -21.03 37.22
N LEU A 685 6.39 -20.45 36.20
CA LEU A 685 6.62 -19.05 35.83
C LEU A 685 6.24 -18.12 36.99
N ALA A 686 5.09 -18.36 37.64
CA ALA A 686 4.68 -17.58 38.80
C ALA A 686 5.69 -17.62 39.95
N GLU A 687 6.34 -18.80 40.18
CA GLU A 687 7.41 -18.98 41.17
C GLU A 687 8.71 -18.27 40.74
N ALA A 688 9.03 -18.26 39.43
CA ALA A 688 10.28 -17.73 38.88
C ALA A 688 10.19 -16.23 38.54
N ARG A 689 8.99 -15.64 38.49
CA ARG A 689 8.72 -14.27 37.97
C ARG A 689 9.59 -13.20 38.61
N GLY A 690 9.89 -13.32 39.90
CA GLY A 690 10.74 -12.36 40.63
C GLY A 690 12.26 -12.54 40.39
N ALA A 691 12.63 -13.60 39.67
CA ALA A 691 14.03 -13.94 39.33
C ALA A 691 14.33 -13.71 37.83
N LEU A 692 13.33 -13.40 37.03
CA LEU A 692 13.46 -13.07 35.60
C LEU A 692 13.35 -11.57 35.38
N PRO A 693 14.03 -11.02 34.38
CA PRO A 693 13.74 -9.68 33.89
C PRO A 693 12.24 -9.53 33.55
N PRO A 694 11.63 -8.35 33.82
CA PRO A 694 10.20 -8.18 33.62
C PRO A 694 9.71 -8.47 32.20
N GLU A 695 10.49 -8.08 31.19
CA GLU A 695 10.22 -8.31 29.77
C GLU A 695 10.28 -9.80 29.44
N ARG A 696 11.25 -10.53 29.98
CA ARG A 696 11.41 -11.97 29.77
C ARG A 696 10.26 -12.76 30.46
N ALA A 697 9.85 -12.34 31.62
CA ALA A 697 8.70 -12.94 32.32
C ALA A 697 7.41 -12.74 31.50
N ARG A 698 7.21 -11.54 30.90
CA ARG A 698 6.07 -11.24 30.02
C ARG A 698 6.09 -12.07 28.73
N ALA A 699 7.24 -12.14 28.06
CA ALA A 699 7.39 -12.95 26.84
C ALA A 699 7.06 -14.42 27.12
N THR A 700 7.60 -14.99 28.22
CA THR A 700 7.29 -16.36 28.62
C THR A 700 5.81 -16.57 28.91
N GLU A 701 5.15 -15.62 29.57
CA GLU A 701 3.71 -15.68 29.88
C GLU A 701 2.88 -15.73 28.60
N ARG A 702 3.14 -14.83 27.64
CA ARG A 702 2.44 -14.76 26.35
C ARG A 702 2.65 -16.02 25.52
N ARG A 703 3.88 -16.54 25.45
CA ARG A 703 4.20 -17.80 24.74
C ARG A 703 3.51 -19.00 25.36
N LEU A 704 3.37 -19.06 26.68
CA LEU A 704 2.59 -20.11 27.37
C LEU A 704 1.09 -19.99 27.07
N GLU A 705 0.55 -18.76 27.02
CA GLU A 705 -0.85 -18.53 26.63
C GLU A 705 -1.11 -18.92 25.18
N GLY A 706 -0.23 -18.51 24.24
CA GLY A 706 -0.25 -18.95 22.85
C GLY A 706 -0.17 -20.46 22.72
N GLY A 707 0.76 -21.08 23.43
CA GLY A 707 0.92 -22.54 23.46
C GLY A 707 -0.34 -23.27 23.96
N ARG A 708 -1.06 -22.72 24.93
CA ARG A 708 -2.33 -23.30 25.40
C ARG A 708 -3.40 -23.27 24.32
N ARG A 709 -3.59 -22.12 23.66
CA ARG A 709 -4.53 -22.02 22.53
C ARG A 709 -4.21 -23.04 21.45
N ARG A 710 -2.93 -23.18 21.06
CA ARG A 710 -2.48 -24.12 20.03
C ARG A 710 -2.61 -25.58 20.48
N SER A 711 -2.42 -25.87 21.76
CA SER A 711 -2.63 -27.21 22.31
C SER A 711 -4.11 -27.62 22.28
N GLU A 712 -5.03 -26.70 22.53
CA GLU A 712 -6.48 -26.92 22.39
C GLU A 712 -6.84 -27.15 20.92
N GLN A 713 -6.36 -26.32 19.99
CA GLN A 713 -6.55 -26.51 18.55
C GLN A 713 -6.01 -27.87 18.08
N ALA A 714 -4.83 -28.27 18.55
CA ALA A 714 -4.25 -29.57 18.21
C ALA A 714 -5.09 -30.75 18.76
N ALA A 715 -5.67 -30.62 19.95
CA ALA A 715 -6.55 -31.65 20.51
C ALA A 715 -7.83 -31.81 19.66
N ASP A 716 -8.41 -30.71 19.19
CA ASP A 716 -9.64 -30.68 18.40
C ASP A 716 -9.43 -31.00 16.92
N ALA A 717 -8.17 -30.91 16.40
CA ALA A 717 -7.88 -31.13 15.00
C ALA A 717 -8.33 -32.51 14.50
N GLY A 718 -9.05 -32.53 13.39
CA GLY A 718 -9.50 -33.73 12.70
C GLY A 718 -8.40 -34.35 11.82
N LYS A 719 -7.47 -33.54 11.28
CA LYS A 719 -6.32 -33.95 10.48
C LYS A 719 -5.13 -34.32 11.39
N LEU A 720 -4.38 -35.37 11.00
CA LEU A 720 -3.16 -35.80 11.72
C LEU A 720 -1.95 -34.95 11.34
#